data_cc5a8afed294c29e5665b0dc4eb0ed6e
#
_entry.id   cc5a8afed294c29e5665b0dc4eb0ed6e
#
_cell.length_a   1.000
_cell.length_b   1.000
_cell.length_c   1.000
_cell.angle_alpha   90.00
_cell.angle_beta   90.00
_cell.angle_gamma   90.00
#
_symmetry.space_group_name_H-M   'P 1'
#
loop_
_entity.id
_entity.type
_entity.pdbx_description
1 polymer ?
#
loop_
_entity_poly.entity_id
_entity_poly.type
_entity_poly.pdbx_seq_one_letter_code
_entity_poly.pdbx_strand_id
1 'polypeptide(L)'
;MFDQLTNHANQIQQHWATIFQGIYNASIDYPHLDGKHFNALNDKITAALDRLHSDLQSPTLIIATTGTTSSGKSTIVNLLCGADLMPRMAQEMSAGVVYIHHSPDNRNHLKVHETEGALWECGEWHDLKDADIRDKLTKVMNEFNKSKGINQPATPHIELIYPLACFNNPELLALSGLPKSTQFKLMDLPGLRNAQDSTNSNVIKNCSDALCLVAYNMEETDETRRLELVEQVLGQVKNMGGSPARMLFVLNRIDVFRKDRDWERYQSEHVTKTKTEISKILNKRLSEHSDISANLTYSLLSSLPALHAQHIKIGNDRIYAADELDSHFNSLISEDILLDLPRRTSAWNDHHFHRVSDAVWKNSYGAEFFTTLDHHIQAHFPTLVIPSIVQRFDKEASHAAGEIMRTCYSQINSSQEKYEEACSILMRQNAELQQFLDQSKQILLEPFSQLIEGLKKNDTDLTILLAIVAEELAETEVFQGITADKLSPLASWRTELRENSIGILQGVKQSLDSGRRNFSNTQADKLSEREQQLLSMACEYYGMARKTNDESRFDEQLENFLSQISEVIFKSLGNQVNQENMRIRDTVELIMKYYLDYLQDGIKDLAPEWNLEIGLYVLNEIKMPEINLSSLEAEVETQYKTEYRTEYRNKTRTVRRWYSLWLIPESESYKEAYSQEYEVSYRCLPNSDSVYQNSKEQLSQELDLLVKPFYNMIHDYINELTETVVKEQNRVLLDFNAKLEQARQGHQNNHEKVVADWQPLYDQAQQFKDELSQLTDTRNYL
;
A
#
# COMPACT_ATOMS: atom_id res chain seq x y z
N MET A 1 -23.14 -19.09 -11.40
CA MET A 1 -23.03 -18.04 -10.37
C MET A 1 -23.52 -16.69 -10.91
N PHE A 2 -22.80 -16.01 -11.84
CA PHE A 2 -23.27 -14.74 -12.44
C PHE A 2 -24.68 -14.85 -13.03
N ASP A 3 -24.98 -15.90 -13.79
CA ASP A 3 -26.30 -16.12 -14.39
C ASP A 3 -27.39 -16.29 -13.33
N GLN A 4 -27.10 -16.97 -12.23
CA GLN A 4 -28.04 -17.13 -11.13
C GLN A 4 -28.36 -15.79 -10.45
N LEU A 5 -27.31 -14.98 -10.18
CA LEU A 5 -27.47 -13.64 -9.66
C LEU A 5 -28.22 -12.71 -10.60
N THR A 6 -27.91 -12.77 -11.89
CA THR A 6 -28.64 -11.99 -12.92
C THR A 6 -30.10 -12.37 -12.98
N ASN A 7 -30.43 -13.68 -12.91
CA ASN A 7 -31.81 -14.14 -12.88
C ASN A 7 -32.53 -13.65 -11.62
N HIS A 8 -31.88 -13.70 -10.47
CA HIS A 8 -32.44 -13.20 -9.20
C HIS A 8 -32.62 -11.67 -9.26
N ALA A 9 -31.66 -10.93 -9.78
CA ALA A 9 -31.77 -9.48 -9.99
C ALA A 9 -32.95 -9.12 -10.92
N ASN A 10 -33.17 -9.91 -11.98
CA ASN A 10 -34.36 -9.75 -12.86
C ASN A 10 -35.67 -9.97 -12.11
N GLN A 11 -35.74 -10.94 -11.22
CA GLN A 11 -36.93 -11.18 -10.39
C GLN A 11 -37.18 -10.00 -9.45
N ILE A 12 -36.14 -9.52 -8.80
CA ILE A 12 -36.19 -8.33 -7.94
C ILE A 12 -36.66 -7.10 -8.72
N GLN A 13 -36.16 -6.90 -9.94
CA GLN A 13 -36.57 -5.79 -10.80
C GLN A 13 -38.08 -5.86 -11.13
N GLN A 14 -38.58 -7.04 -11.49
CA GLN A 14 -39.99 -7.24 -11.78
C GLN A 14 -40.87 -7.01 -10.54
N HIS A 15 -40.42 -7.51 -9.39
CA HIS A 15 -41.14 -7.32 -8.14
C HIS A 15 -41.16 -5.83 -7.73
N TRP A 16 -40.02 -5.15 -7.85
CA TRP A 16 -39.94 -3.70 -7.61
C TRP A 16 -40.89 -2.91 -8.52
N ALA A 17 -40.93 -3.20 -9.83
CA ALA A 17 -41.83 -2.52 -10.74
C ALA A 17 -43.30 -2.68 -10.33
N THR A 18 -43.68 -3.86 -9.81
CA THR A 18 -45.02 -4.13 -9.31
C THR A 18 -45.35 -3.30 -8.06
N ILE A 19 -44.41 -3.27 -7.11
CA ILE A 19 -44.54 -2.49 -5.86
C ILE A 19 -44.65 -1.01 -6.19
N PHE A 20 -43.76 -0.50 -7.05
CA PHE A 20 -43.76 0.92 -7.41
C PHE A 20 -45.05 1.33 -8.13
N GLN A 21 -45.54 0.50 -9.05
CA GLN A 21 -46.81 0.77 -9.73
C GLN A 21 -47.98 0.79 -8.72
N GLY A 22 -47.97 -0.11 -7.73
CA GLY A 22 -48.96 -0.12 -6.63
C GLY A 22 -48.93 1.15 -5.78
N ILE A 23 -47.70 1.56 -5.39
CA ILE A 23 -47.48 2.78 -4.59
C ILE A 23 -47.85 4.02 -5.39
N TYR A 24 -47.45 4.09 -6.68
CA TYR A 24 -47.81 5.19 -7.56
C TYR A 24 -49.33 5.35 -7.69
N ASN A 25 -50.04 4.25 -7.93
CA ASN A 25 -51.49 4.26 -8.01
C ASN A 25 -52.13 4.70 -6.70
N ALA A 26 -51.65 4.16 -5.57
CA ALA A 26 -52.12 4.58 -4.23
C ALA A 26 -51.83 6.08 -3.98
N SER A 27 -50.68 6.58 -4.39
CA SER A 27 -50.30 7.99 -4.21
C SER A 27 -51.18 8.99 -4.95
N ILE A 28 -51.84 8.58 -6.04
CA ILE A 28 -52.82 9.40 -6.75
C ILE A 28 -54.04 9.72 -5.89
N ASP A 29 -54.48 8.76 -5.08
CA ASP A 29 -55.61 8.89 -4.18
C ASP A 29 -55.27 9.67 -2.89
N TYR A 30 -53.99 9.86 -2.60
CA TYR A 30 -53.46 10.55 -1.42
C TYR A 30 -52.59 11.80 -1.79
N PRO A 31 -53.23 12.95 -2.10
CA PRO A 31 -52.52 14.13 -2.63
C PRO A 31 -51.48 14.75 -1.68
N HIS A 32 -51.47 14.38 -0.42
CA HIS A 32 -50.47 14.83 0.55
C HIS A 32 -49.12 14.09 0.42
N LEU A 33 -49.11 12.99 -0.32
CA LEU A 33 -47.88 12.29 -0.60
C LEU A 33 -47.14 12.97 -1.78
N ASP A 34 -45.88 13.28 -1.55
CA ASP A 34 -45.08 13.87 -2.61
C ASP A 34 -44.71 12.82 -3.69
N GLY A 35 -45.50 12.78 -4.76
CA GLY A 35 -45.23 11.90 -5.90
C GLY A 35 -43.85 12.09 -6.53
N LYS A 36 -43.21 13.26 -6.38
CA LYS A 36 -41.84 13.51 -6.82
C LYS A 36 -40.83 12.72 -5.98
N HIS A 37 -41.11 12.58 -4.68
CA HIS A 37 -40.25 11.80 -3.79
C HIS A 37 -40.25 10.31 -4.20
N PHE A 38 -41.40 9.73 -4.47
CA PHE A 38 -41.52 8.34 -4.92
C PHE A 38 -40.88 8.12 -6.31
N ASN A 39 -41.04 9.07 -7.23
CA ASN A 39 -40.37 8.99 -8.51
C ASN A 39 -38.84 9.03 -8.34
N ALA A 40 -38.34 9.89 -7.47
CA ALA A 40 -36.90 9.95 -7.18
C ALA A 40 -36.36 8.67 -6.54
N LEU A 41 -37.15 8.00 -5.67
CA LEU A 41 -36.78 6.68 -5.11
C LEU A 41 -36.80 5.60 -6.20
N ASN A 42 -37.80 5.61 -7.05
CA ASN A 42 -37.87 4.68 -8.18
C ASN A 42 -36.67 4.84 -9.12
N ASP A 43 -36.34 6.09 -9.48
CA ASP A 43 -35.20 6.40 -10.32
C ASP A 43 -33.89 5.89 -9.71
N LYS A 44 -33.74 6.05 -8.39
CA LYS A 44 -32.58 5.54 -7.66
C LYS A 44 -32.47 4.01 -7.70
N ILE A 45 -33.54 3.29 -7.37
CA ILE A 45 -33.55 1.81 -7.40
C ILE A 45 -33.37 1.30 -8.83
N THR A 46 -34.08 1.88 -9.78
CA THR A 46 -33.95 1.49 -11.20
C THR A 46 -32.52 1.70 -11.67
N ALA A 47 -31.91 2.85 -11.37
CA ALA A 47 -30.50 3.10 -11.69
C ALA A 47 -29.55 2.16 -10.94
N ALA A 48 -29.86 1.76 -9.71
CA ALA A 48 -29.09 0.77 -8.97
C ALA A 48 -29.20 -0.63 -9.57
N LEU A 49 -30.40 -1.04 -9.98
CA LEU A 49 -30.65 -2.31 -10.67
C LEU A 49 -29.98 -2.36 -12.05
N ASP A 50 -30.06 -1.28 -12.82
CA ASP A 50 -29.41 -1.16 -14.12
C ASP A 50 -27.89 -1.28 -13.98
N ARG A 51 -27.33 -0.63 -12.94
CA ARG A 51 -25.90 -0.77 -12.60
C ARG A 51 -25.57 -2.20 -12.17
N LEU A 52 -26.39 -2.81 -11.32
CA LEU A 52 -26.21 -4.20 -10.89
C LEU A 52 -26.17 -5.13 -12.11
N HIS A 53 -27.13 -5.00 -13.02
CA HIS A 53 -27.17 -5.78 -14.26
C HIS A 53 -25.95 -5.53 -15.14
N SER A 54 -25.57 -4.27 -15.33
CA SER A 54 -24.37 -3.90 -16.10
C SER A 54 -23.11 -4.51 -15.48
N ASP A 55 -22.95 -4.37 -14.17
CA ASP A 55 -21.78 -4.89 -13.44
C ASP A 55 -21.72 -6.43 -13.44
N LEU A 56 -22.89 -7.10 -13.35
CA LEU A 56 -22.96 -8.57 -13.45
C LEU A 56 -22.76 -9.08 -14.87
N GLN A 57 -23.24 -8.36 -15.88
CA GLN A 57 -23.06 -8.72 -17.29
C GLN A 57 -21.64 -8.44 -17.79
N SER A 58 -21.06 -7.35 -17.33
CA SER A 58 -19.72 -6.89 -17.75
C SER A 58 -18.81 -6.65 -16.54
N PRO A 59 -18.58 -7.66 -15.69
CA PRO A 59 -17.69 -7.51 -14.56
C PRO A 59 -16.26 -7.26 -15.04
N THR A 60 -15.48 -6.53 -14.25
CA THR A 60 -14.08 -6.27 -14.58
C THR A 60 -13.18 -7.23 -13.83
N LEU A 61 -12.47 -8.09 -14.54
CA LEU A 61 -11.41 -8.92 -14.01
C LEU A 61 -10.10 -8.12 -14.00
N ILE A 62 -9.60 -7.83 -12.81
CA ILE A 62 -8.31 -7.17 -12.62
C ILE A 62 -7.27 -8.22 -12.23
N ILE A 63 -6.19 -8.32 -12.99
CA ILE A 63 -5.04 -9.15 -12.66
C ILE A 63 -3.87 -8.23 -12.38
N ALA A 64 -3.40 -8.19 -11.14
CA ALA A 64 -2.26 -7.40 -10.72
C ALA A 64 -1.01 -8.27 -10.62
N THR A 65 0.09 -7.85 -11.23
CA THR A 65 1.38 -8.54 -11.08
C THR A 65 2.21 -7.87 -9.99
N THR A 66 2.70 -8.66 -9.06
CA THR A 66 3.59 -8.21 -7.99
C THR A 66 4.77 -9.17 -7.85
N GLY A 67 5.75 -8.80 -7.05
CA GLY A 67 6.93 -9.62 -6.82
C GLY A 67 8.18 -8.76 -6.72
N THR A 68 9.31 -9.44 -6.56
CA THR A 68 10.59 -8.77 -6.35
C THR A 68 11.16 -8.18 -7.63
N THR A 69 12.14 -7.32 -7.46
CA THR A 69 12.98 -6.88 -8.58
C THR A 69 13.59 -8.10 -9.26
N SER A 70 13.59 -8.11 -10.58
CA SER A 70 14.14 -9.20 -11.39
C SER A 70 13.41 -10.57 -11.27
N SER A 71 12.22 -10.64 -10.65
CA SER A 71 11.41 -11.87 -10.64
C SER A 71 10.73 -12.18 -11.98
N GLY A 72 10.80 -11.27 -12.94
CA GLY A 72 10.19 -11.44 -14.27
C GLY A 72 8.74 -10.96 -14.36
N LYS A 73 8.26 -10.08 -13.48
CA LYS A 73 6.92 -9.47 -13.52
C LYS A 73 6.55 -8.97 -14.91
N SER A 74 7.33 -8.02 -15.44
CA SER A 74 7.07 -7.43 -16.74
C SER A 74 7.13 -8.45 -17.89
N THR A 75 7.93 -9.52 -17.73
CA THR A 75 7.95 -10.64 -18.69
C THR A 75 6.66 -11.46 -18.62
N ILE A 76 6.10 -11.67 -17.41
CA ILE A 76 4.79 -12.32 -17.24
C ILE A 76 3.69 -11.45 -17.84
N VAL A 77 3.72 -10.14 -17.63
CA VAL A 77 2.77 -9.21 -18.29
C VAL A 77 2.90 -9.30 -19.80
N ASN A 78 4.11 -9.27 -20.35
CA ASN A 78 4.35 -9.43 -21.78
C ASN A 78 3.83 -10.78 -22.31
N LEU A 79 3.99 -11.87 -21.54
CA LEU A 79 3.47 -13.19 -21.86
C LEU A 79 1.91 -13.18 -21.91
N LEU A 80 1.25 -12.51 -20.98
CA LEU A 80 -0.20 -12.34 -20.98
C LEU A 80 -0.68 -11.47 -22.14
N CYS A 81 0.08 -10.44 -22.49
CA CYS A 81 -0.18 -9.60 -23.66
C CYS A 81 0.07 -10.34 -24.99
N GLY A 82 0.99 -11.29 -25.02
CA GLY A 82 1.49 -11.93 -26.23
C GLY A 82 2.42 -11.05 -27.07
N ALA A 83 2.95 -10.00 -26.46
CA ALA A 83 3.81 -9.00 -27.09
C ALA A 83 4.82 -8.43 -26.10
N ASP A 84 5.96 -7.96 -26.60
CA ASP A 84 7.02 -7.38 -25.78
C ASP A 84 6.80 -5.88 -25.57
N LEU A 85 5.80 -5.53 -24.76
CA LEU A 85 5.35 -4.17 -24.49
C LEU A 85 6.05 -3.53 -23.29
N MET A 86 6.12 -4.29 -22.19
CA MET A 86 6.71 -3.81 -20.95
C MET A 86 8.25 -3.87 -21.02
N PRO A 87 8.94 -2.79 -20.64
CA PRO A 87 10.39 -2.77 -20.62
C PRO A 87 10.97 -3.86 -19.73
N ARG A 88 12.00 -4.55 -20.22
CA ARG A 88 12.74 -5.58 -19.48
C ARG A 88 14.19 -5.10 -19.31
N MET A 89 14.55 -4.66 -18.14
CA MET A 89 15.93 -4.29 -17.82
C MET A 89 16.36 -4.85 -16.46
N ALA A 90 17.70 -5.06 -16.32
CA ALA A 90 18.30 -5.55 -15.08
C ALA A 90 18.24 -4.53 -13.92
N GLN A 91 18.07 -3.24 -14.22
CA GLN A 91 17.84 -2.18 -13.23
C GLN A 91 16.34 -1.93 -13.07
N GLU A 92 15.91 -1.59 -11.85
CA GLU A 92 14.52 -1.27 -11.53
C GLU A 92 13.97 -0.16 -12.43
N MET A 93 13.09 -0.55 -13.36
CA MET A 93 12.43 0.40 -14.28
C MET A 93 10.93 0.57 -13.98
N SER A 94 10.38 -0.15 -13.02
CA SER A 94 8.96 -0.02 -12.68
C SER A 94 8.70 1.30 -11.97
N ALA A 95 8.51 2.33 -12.76
CA ALA A 95 8.23 3.68 -12.32
C ALA A 95 6.73 3.96 -12.51
N GLY A 96 5.95 3.70 -11.48
CA GLY A 96 4.50 3.87 -11.56
C GLY A 96 3.74 2.58 -11.93
N VAL A 97 2.43 2.72 -12.11
CA VAL A 97 1.54 1.60 -12.47
C VAL A 97 1.13 1.73 -13.91
N VAL A 98 1.27 0.64 -14.66
CA VAL A 98 0.75 0.54 -16.03
C VAL A 98 -0.54 -0.27 -16.00
N TYR A 99 -1.63 0.36 -16.42
CA TYR A 99 -2.93 -0.27 -16.59
C TYR A 99 -3.08 -0.70 -18.05
N ILE A 100 -3.28 -1.99 -18.28
CA ILE A 100 -3.48 -2.53 -19.63
C ILE A 100 -4.89 -3.08 -19.71
N HIS A 101 -5.74 -2.44 -20.50
CA HIS A 101 -7.11 -2.83 -20.76
C HIS A 101 -7.17 -3.69 -22.02
N HIS A 102 -7.92 -4.78 -21.97
CA HIS A 102 -8.13 -5.63 -23.14
C HIS A 102 -8.94 -4.91 -24.22
N SER A 103 -8.45 -4.94 -25.46
CA SER A 103 -9.15 -4.45 -26.65
C SER A 103 -9.69 -5.64 -27.45
N PRO A 104 -10.99 -5.84 -27.53
CA PRO A 104 -11.57 -6.88 -28.38
C PRO A 104 -11.45 -6.55 -29.88
N ASP A 105 -11.27 -5.28 -30.24
CA ASP A 105 -11.22 -4.78 -31.62
C ASP A 105 -9.80 -4.81 -32.22
N ASN A 106 -8.85 -5.44 -31.58
CA ASN A 106 -7.43 -5.49 -31.99
C ASN A 106 -6.77 -4.12 -32.25
N ARG A 107 -7.28 -3.07 -31.63
CA ARG A 107 -6.67 -1.73 -31.67
C ARG A 107 -5.86 -1.48 -30.40
N ASN A 108 -4.83 -0.67 -30.52
CA ASN A 108 -4.12 -0.22 -29.36
C ASN A 108 -4.20 1.31 -29.21
N HIS A 109 -4.18 1.73 -27.95
CA HIS A 109 -4.21 3.13 -27.55
C HIS A 109 -3.41 3.30 -26.29
N LEU A 110 -2.31 4.05 -26.36
CA LEU A 110 -1.48 4.40 -25.22
C LEU A 110 -1.80 5.82 -24.76
N LYS A 111 -2.09 5.99 -23.48
CA LYS A 111 -2.31 7.26 -22.82
C LYS A 111 -1.36 7.41 -21.64
N VAL A 112 -0.57 8.46 -21.65
CA VAL A 112 0.23 8.89 -20.51
C VAL A 112 -0.40 10.16 -19.98
N HIS A 113 -1.00 10.10 -18.79
CA HIS A 113 -1.73 11.20 -18.20
C HIS A 113 -0.81 12.35 -17.82
N GLU A 114 -1.33 13.57 -17.94
CA GLU A 114 -0.63 14.75 -17.44
C GLU A 114 -0.41 14.62 -15.94
N THR A 115 0.82 14.83 -15.51
CA THR A 115 1.25 14.69 -14.13
C THR A 115 2.03 15.94 -13.74
N GLU A 116 1.70 16.53 -12.61
CA GLU A 116 2.38 17.74 -12.13
C GLU A 116 3.88 17.45 -11.91
N GLY A 117 4.73 18.29 -12.46
CA GLY A 117 6.18 18.13 -12.38
C GLY A 117 6.76 17.04 -13.30
N ALA A 118 5.96 16.48 -14.22
CA ALA A 118 6.44 15.49 -15.19
C ALA A 118 7.50 16.07 -16.11
N LEU A 119 8.63 15.37 -16.21
CA LEU A 119 9.69 15.65 -17.21
C LEU A 119 9.58 14.72 -18.43
N TRP A 120 8.62 13.79 -18.42
CA TRP A 120 8.36 12.86 -19.51
C TRP A 120 7.22 13.35 -20.40
N GLU A 121 7.19 12.82 -21.63
CA GLU A 121 6.16 13.14 -22.61
C GLU A 121 4.80 12.56 -22.17
N CYS A 122 3.82 13.43 -21.96
CA CYS A 122 2.41 13.07 -21.72
C CYS A 122 1.64 13.22 -23.04
N GLY A 123 0.57 12.43 -23.20
CA GLY A 123 -0.26 12.48 -24.40
C GLY A 123 -1.00 11.17 -24.69
N GLU A 124 -1.62 11.13 -25.86
CA GLU A 124 -2.39 9.99 -26.34
C GLU A 124 -1.90 9.58 -27.73
N TRP A 125 -1.71 8.27 -27.94
CA TRP A 125 -1.24 7.71 -29.20
C TRP A 125 -2.08 6.48 -29.56
N HIS A 126 -2.45 6.38 -30.82
CA HIS A 126 -3.26 5.31 -31.35
C HIS A 126 -2.47 4.47 -32.36
N ASP A 127 -2.83 3.21 -32.49
CA ASP A 127 -2.33 2.28 -33.50
C ASP A 127 -0.78 2.24 -33.62
N LEU A 128 -0.11 2.26 -32.47
CA LEU A 128 1.33 2.16 -32.36
C LEU A 128 1.80 0.72 -32.64
N LYS A 129 3.03 0.58 -33.14
CA LYS A 129 3.71 -0.72 -33.15
C LYS A 129 4.18 -1.09 -31.74
N ASP A 130 4.26 -2.38 -31.44
CA ASP A 130 4.67 -2.89 -30.13
C ASP A 130 6.02 -2.31 -29.68
N ALA A 131 6.99 -2.19 -30.60
CA ALA A 131 8.27 -1.57 -30.33
C ALA A 131 8.16 -0.08 -29.92
N ASP A 132 7.24 0.67 -30.57
CA ASP A 132 7.03 2.09 -30.28
C ASP A 132 6.35 2.26 -28.90
N ILE A 133 5.42 1.37 -28.56
CA ILE A 133 4.80 1.32 -27.21
C ILE A 133 5.89 1.09 -26.18
N ARG A 134 6.69 0.05 -26.36
CA ARG A 134 7.79 -0.29 -25.44
C ARG A 134 8.79 0.87 -25.29
N ASP A 135 9.16 1.51 -26.38
CA ASP A 135 10.11 2.62 -26.37
C ASP A 135 9.55 3.84 -25.63
N LYS A 136 8.24 4.15 -25.82
CA LYS A 136 7.58 5.22 -25.07
C LYS A 136 7.51 4.90 -23.57
N LEU A 137 7.09 3.70 -23.20
CA LEU A 137 7.07 3.26 -21.81
C LEU A 137 8.47 3.33 -21.18
N THR A 138 9.49 2.87 -21.92
CA THR A 138 10.89 2.93 -21.48
C THR A 138 11.35 4.37 -21.24
N LYS A 139 11.00 5.30 -22.13
CA LYS A 139 11.33 6.72 -21.98
C LYS A 139 10.67 7.31 -20.74
N VAL A 140 9.35 7.12 -20.58
CA VAL A 140 8.60 7.63 -19.41
C VAL A 140 9.22 7.13 -18.10
N MET A 141 9.50 5.83 -18.02
CA MET A 141 10.07 5.23 -16.82
C MET A 141 11.48 5.71 -16.52
N ASN A 142 12.33 5.87 -17.57
CA ASN A 142 13.68 6.39 -17.44
C ASN A 142 13.70 7.86 -16.99
N GLU A 143 12.84 8.69 -17.57
CA GLU A 143 12.74 10.10 -17.23
C GLU A 143 12.18 10.30 -15.81
N PHE A 144 11.19 9.51 -15.41
CA PHE A 144 10.72 9.48 -14.03
C PHE A 144 11.85 9.12 -13.06
N ASN A 145 12.60 8.04 -13.33
CA ASN A 145 13.68 7.61 -12.44
C ASN A 145 14.81 8.66 -12.35
N LYS A 146 15.10 9.38 -13.42
CA LYS A 146 16.03 10.51 -13.39
C LYS A 146 15.49 11.70 -12.59
N SER A 147 14.20 11.98 -12.69
CA SER A 147 13.55 13.11 -12.03
C SER A 147 13.33 12.91 -10.53
N LYS A 148 13.27 11.66 -10.04
CA LYS A 148 13.19 11.35 -8.60
C LYS A 148 14.26 12.03 -7.75
N GLY A 149 15.46 12.21 -8.31
CA GLY A 149 16.59 12.88 -7.65
C GLY A 149 16.55 14.41 -7.70
N ILE A 150 15.63 15.01 -8.46
CA ILE A 150 15.63 16.45 -8.74
C ILE A 150 14.37 17.12 -8.18
N ASN A 151 13.17 16.63 -8.50
CA ASN A 151 11.91 17.33 -8.25
C ASN A 151 10.82 16.48 -7.56
N GLN A 152 11.07 15.22 -7.23
CA GLN A 152 10.08 14.25 -6.68
C GLN A 152 8.70 14.34 -7.38
N PRO A 153 8.61 14.15 -8.70
CA PRO A 153 7.35 14.23 -9.41
C PRO A 153 6.40 13.12 -8.94
N ALA A 154 5.10 13.35 -9.06
CA ALA A 154 4.11 12.30 -8.86
C ALA A 154 4.37 11.13 -9.83
N THR A 155 3.99 9.92 -9.43
CA THR A 155 4.20 8.71 -10.25
C THR A 155 3.44 8.80 -11.58
N PRO A 156 4.03 8.37 -12.71
CA PRO A 156 3.34 8.33 -13.99
C PRO A 156 2.07 7.47 -13.91
N HIS A 157 0.96 7.98 -14.39
CA HIS A 157 -0.26 7.21 -14.61
C HIS A 157 -0.36 6.88 -16.10
N ILE A 158 -0.26 5.58 -16.41
CA ILE A 158 -0.20 5.09 -17.79
C ILE A 158 -1.33 4.11 -18.03
N GLU A 159 -2.13 4.37 -19.04
CA GLU A 159 -3.19 3.50 -19.53
C GLU A 159 -2.87 3.02 -20.94
N LEU A 160 -2.95 1.73 -21.16
CA LEU A 160 -2.77 1.09 -22.44
C LEU A 160 -3.98 0.22 -22.74
N ILE A 161 -4.67 0.50 -23.83
CA ILE A 161 -5.64 -0.40 -24.40
C ILE A 161 -4.90 -1.27 -25.41
N TYR A 162 -4.97 -2.60 -25.24
CA TYR A 162 -4.20 -3.53 -26.07
C TYR A 162 -4.91 -4.88 -26.22
N PRO A 163 -4.86 -5.55 -27.39
CA PRO A 163 -5.45 -6.87 -27.57
C PRO A 163 -4.65 -7.95 -26.84
N LEU A 164 -5.04 -8.26 -25.61
CA LEU A 164 -4.33 -9.23 -24.78
C LEU A 164 -4.47 -10.64 -25.34
N ALA A 165 -3.36 -11.30 -25.64
CA ALA A 165 -3.35 -12.63 -26.26
C ALA A 165 -4.01 -13.69 -25.36
N CYS A 166 -3.87 -13.57 -24.04
CA CYS A 166 -4.47 -14.50 -23.08
C CYS A 166 -6.02 -14.52 -23.17
N PHE A 167 -6.65 -13.44 -23.60
CA PHE A 167 -8.11 -13.35 -23.72
C PHE A 167 -8.60 -13.45 -25.16
N ASN A 168 -7.73 -13.24 -26.15
CA ASN A 168 -8.05 -13.42 -27.56
C ASN A 168 -7.91 -14.86 -28.03
N ASN A 169 -7.11 -15.68 -27.36
CA ASN A 169 -6.86 -17.05 -27.72
C ASN A 169 -7.53 -18.01 -26.72
N PRO A 170 -8.65 -18.66 -27.07
CA PRO A 170 -9.36 -19.60 -26.19
C PRO A 170 -8.54 -20.86 -25.84
N GLU A 171 -7.44 -21.14 -26.55
CA GLU A 171 -6.50 -22.21 -26.20
C GLU A 171 -5.63 -21.84 -24.98
N LEU A 172 -5.47 -20.54 -24.71
CA LEU A 172 -4.72 -20.06 -23.55
C LEU A 172 -5.58 -20.02 -22.30
N LEU A 173 -6.77 -19.39 -22.37
CA LEU A 173 -7.70 -19.30 -21.26
C LEU A 173 -9.10 -19.69 -21.70
N ALA A 174 -9.66 -20.70 -21.07
CA ALA A 174 -11.00 -21.19 -21.41
C ALA A 174 -12.10 -20.29 -20.81
N LEU A 175 -11.84 -19.63 -19.68
CA LEU A 175 -12.74 -18.70 -18.97
C LEU A 175 -14.22 -19.15 -18.92
N SER A 176 -14.43 -20.45 -18.85
CA SER A 176 -15.77 -21.04 -18.78
C SER A 176 -16.46 -20.62 -17.48
N GLY A 177 -17.69 -20.16 -17.57
CA GLY A 177 -18.46 -19.69 -16.42
C GLY A 177 -18.35 -18.20 -16.12
N LEU A 178 -17.54 -17.43 -16.86
CA LEU A 178 -17.55 -15.97 -16.79
C LEU A 178 -18.51 -15.39 -17.85
N PRO A 179 -19.12 -14.22 -17.60
CA PRO A 179 -19.89 -13.50 -18.60
C PRO A 179 -19.04 -13.19 -19.83
N LYS A 180 -19.63 -13.33 -21.02
CA LYS A 180 -18.90 -13.11 -22.29
C LYS A 180 -18.39 -11.68 -22.48
N SER A 181 -19.02 -10.73 -21.82
CA SER A 181 -18.68 -9.30 -21.83
C SER A 181 -17.76 -8.88 -20.68
N THR A 182 -17.19 -9.85 -19.95
CA THR A 182 -16.21 -9.55 -18.89
C THR A 182 -15.09 -8.68 -19.44
N GLN A 183 -14.86 -7.55 -18.78
CA GLN A 183 -13.76 -6.65 -19.10
C GLN A 183 -12.49 -7.16 -18.43
N PHE A 184 -11.37 -7.05 -19.13
CA PHE A 184 -10.08 -7.55 -18.63
C PHE A 184 -9.09 -6.43 -18.49
N LYS A 185 -8.44 -6.39 -17.33
CA LYS A 185 -7.45 -5.37 -17.00
C LYS A 185 -6.23 -6.02 -16.34
N LEU A 186 -5.06 -5.78 -16.91
CA LEU A 186 -3.79 -6.13 -16.29
C LEU A 186 -3.19 -4.90 -15.62
N MET A 187 -2.54 -5.10 -14.49
CA MET A 187 -1.82 -4.06 -13.77
C MET A 187 -0.39 -4.53 -13.49
N ASP A 188 0.58 -3.86 -14.09
CA ASP A 188 1.98 -4.07 -13.69
C ASP A 188 2.31 -3.14 -12.52
N LEU A 189 2.39 -3.74 -11.32
CA LEU A 189 2.70 -3.00 -10.10
C LEU A 189 4.22 -2.80 -9.98
N PRO A 190 4.66 -1.64 -9.49
CA PRO A 190 6.08 -1.37 -9.27
C PRO A 190 6.69 -2.41 -8.32
N GLY A 191 7.99 -2.68 -8.51
CA GLY A 191 8.73 -3.60 -7.65
C GLY A 191 8.72 -3.18 -6.19
N LEU A 192 8.87 -4.15 -5.28
CA LEU A 192 8.68 -3.98 -3.83
C LEU A 192 9.55 -2.89 -3.19
N ARG A 193 10.72 -2.60 -3.77
CA ARG A 193 11.61 -1.51 -3.27
C ARG A 193 11.00 -0.11 -3.41
N ASN A 194 10.11 0.08 -4.38
CA ASN A 194 9.41 1.35 -4.61
C ASN A 194 8.01 1.39 -3.96
N ALA A 195 7.57 0.32 -3.29
CA ALA A 195 6.26 0.24 -2.66
C ALA A 195 6.14 1.09 -1.37
N GLN A 196 7.25 1.60 -0.86
CA GLN A 196 7.28 2.52 0.28
C GLN A 196 6.90 3.96 -0.09
N ASP A 197 6.75 4.25 -1.37
CA ASP A 197 6.26 5.54 -1.85
C ASP A 197 4.74 5.63 -1.58
N SER A 198 4.31 6.67 -0.88
CA SER A 198 2.91 6.86 -0.45
C SER A 198 1.91 6.80 -1.61
N THR A 199 2.33 7.26 -2.79
CA THR A 199 1.52 7.24 -4.01
C THR A 199 1.29 5.80 -4.52
N ASN A 200 2.29 4.94 -4.42
CA ASN A 200 2.17 3.53 -4.80
C ASN A 200 1.33 2.74 -3.78
N SER A 201 1.37 3.11 -2.51
CA SER A 201 0.54 2.51 -1.46
C SER A 201 -0.95 2.70 -1.73
N ASN A 202 -1.37 3.88 -2.20
CA ASN A 202 -2.77 4.16 -2.53
C ASN A 202 -3.27 3.36 -3.74
N VAL A 203 -2.42 3.18 -4.75
CA VAL A 203 -2.76 2.35 -5.91
C VAL A 203 -2.93 0.88 -5.49
N ILE A 204 -2.06 0.39 -4.60
CA ILE A 204 -2.13 -0.98 -4.08
C ILE A 204 -3.42 -1.20 -3.28
N LYS A 205 -3.85 -0.23 -2.47
CA LYS A 205 -5.11 -0.28 -1.72
C LYS A 205 -6.34 -0.31 -2.63
N ASN A 206 -6.30 0.41 -3.75
CA ASN A 206 -7.39 0.44 -4.73
C ASN A 206 -7.50 -0.86 -5.54
N CYS A 207 -6.64 -1.84 -5.31
CA CYS A 207 -6.65 -3.16 -5.95
C CYS A 207 -7.34 -4.24 -5.09
N SER A 208 -8.26 -3.86 -4.19
CA SER A 208 -8.97 -4.82 -3.31
C SER A 208 -9.65 -5.94 -4.07
N ASP A 209 -10.09 -5.68 -5.30
CA ASP A 209 -10.82 -6.62 -6.14
C ASP A 209 -9.94 -7.32 -7.21
N ALA A 210 -8.61 -7.18 -7.11
CA ALA A 210 -7.69 -7.79 -8.06
C ALA A 210 -7.26 -9.20 -7.64
N LEU A 211 -7.09 -10.08 -8.62
CA LEU A 211 -6.31 -11.31 -8.47
C LEU A 211 -4.82 -10.97 -8.57
N CYS A 212 -4.01 -11.55 -7.71
CA CYS A 212 -2.60 -11.25 -7.63
C CYS A 212 -1.73 -12.37 -8.20
N LEU A 213 -0.96 -12.08 -9.23
CA LEU A 213 0.14 -12.92 -9.68
C LEU A 213 1.42 -12.51 -8.95
N VAL A 214 1.89 -13.37 -8.07
CA VAL A 214 3.09 -13.13 -7.28
C VAL A 214 4.28 -13.80 -7.95
N ALA A 215 5.06 -13.02 -8.69
CA ALA A 215 6.25 -13.52 -9.36
C ALA A 215 7.39 -13.77 -8.37
N TYR A 216 7.85 -14.99 -8.31
CA TYR A 216 8.95 -15.44 -7.45
C TYR A 216 10.14 -15.89 -8.30
N ASN A 217 11.33 -15.38 -8.02
CA ASN A 217 12.54 -15.73 -8.75
C ASN A 217 13.17 -16.99 -8.21
N MET A 218 13.13 -18.09 -8.98
CA MET A 218 13.71 -19.39 -8.59
C MET A 218 15.25 -19.46 -8.75
N GLU A 219 15.89 -18.47 -9.36
CA GLU A 219 17.35 -18.33 -9.34
C GLU A 219 17.89 -17.89 -7.98
N GLU A 220 17.06 -17.30 -7.11
CA GLU A 220 17.52 -16.81 -5.82
C GLU A 220 17.73 -18.00 -4.87
N THR A 221 18.99 -18.29 -4.57
CA THR A 221 19.39 -19.38 -3.71
C THR A 221 19.62 -18.97 -2.26
N ASP A 222 19.79 -17.68 -1.98
CA ASP A 222 19.97 -17.13 -0.65
C ASP A 222 18.65 -17.20 0.15
N GLU A 223 18.68 -17.99 1.23
CA GLU A 223 17.51 -18.23 2.09
C GLU A 223 17.01 -16.93 2.74
N THR A 224 17.92 -16.07 3.19
CA THR A 224 17.58 -14.83 3.87
C THR A 224 16.87 -13.88 2.92
N ARG A 225 17.40 -13.73 1.70
CA ARG A 225 16.76 -12.93 0.66
C ARG A 225 15.40 -13.48 0.26
N ARG A 226 15.25 -14.79 0.14
CA ARG A 226 13.97 -15.41 -0.16
C ARG A 226 12.92 -15.12 0.91
N LEU A 227 13.30 -15.20 2.19
CA LEU A 227 12.41 -14.89 3.31
C LEU A 227 11.99 -13.42 3.30
N GLU A 228 12.94 -12.49 3.12
CA GLU A 228 12.65 -11.05 2.99
C GLU A 228 11.70 -10.75 1.84
N LEU A 229 11.88 -11.42 0.70
CA LEU A 229 11.06 -11.23 -0.48
C LEU A 229 9.61 -11.66 -0.25
N VAL A 230 9.40 -12.79 0.41
CA VAL A 230 8.07 -13.28 0.76
C VAL A 230 7.41 -12.36 1.80
N GLU A 231 8.16 -11.88 2.79
CA GLU A 231 7.66 -10.94 3.78
C GLU A 231 7.22 -9.61 3.16
N GLN A 232 7.97 -9.09 2.20
CA GLN A 232 7.62 -7.87 1.47
C GLN A 232 6.36 -8.04 0.62
N VAL A 233 6.23 -9.18 -0.09
CA VAL A 233 5.02 -9.52 -0.85
C VAL A 233 3.79 -9.57 0.07
N LEU A 234 3.93 -10.23 1.22
CA LEU A 234 2.86 -10.33 2.21
C LEU A 234 2.44 -8.97 2.77
N GLY A 235 3.41 -8.07 2.99
CA GLY A 235 3.12 -6.69 3.38
C GLY A 235 2.23 -5.99 2.36
N GLN A 236 2.50 -6.16 1.06
CA GLN A 236 1.64 -5.60 0.00
C GLN A 236 0.25 -6.21 -0.02
N VAL A 237 0.15 -7.52 0.10
CA VAL A 237 -1.15 -8.22 0.07
C VAL A 237 -2.00 -7.87 1.29
N LYS A 238 -1.39 -7.75 2.46
CA LYS A 238 -2.08 -7.25 3.66
C LYS A 238 -2.61 -5.82 3.43
N ASN A 239 -1.83 -4.97 2.78
CA ASN A 239 -2.26 -3.61 2.42
C ASN A 239 -3.38 -3.59 1.38
N MET A 240 -3.54 -4.64 0.57
CA MET A 240 -4.66 -4.80 -0.36
C MET A 240 -5.95 -5.34 0.32
N GLY A 241 -5.93 -5.54 1.63
CA GLY A 241 -7.09 -6.03 2.38
C GLY A 241 -7.53 -7.45 2.02
N GLY A 242 -6.63 -8.24 1.39
CA GLY A 242 -7.03 -9.46 0.73
C GLY A 242 -6.70 -10.76 1.44
N SER A 243 -7.55 -11.76 1.21
CA SER A 243 -7.27 -13.15 1.54
C SER A 243 -6.08 -13.67 0.73
N PRO A 244 -5.15 -14.44 1.32
CA PRO A 244 -4.07 -15.13 0.60
C PRO A 244 -4.56 -16.03 -0.54
N ALA A 245 -5.82 -16.47 -0.50
CA ALA A 245 -6.44 -17.29 -1.55
C ALA A 245 -6.47 -16.60 -2.93
N ARG A 246 -6.40 -15.25 -2.96
CA ARG A 246 -6.36 -14.47 -4.22
C ARG A 246 -5.02 -14.50 -4.93
N MET A 247 -3.99 -15.09 -4.30
CA MET A 247 -2.64 -15.11 -4.83
C MET A 247 -2.37 -16.37 -5.61
N LEU A 248 -1.91 -16.20 -6.82
CA LEU A 248 -1.24 -17.23 -7.59
C LEU A 248 0.27 -16.99 -7.53
N PHE A 249 0.98 -17.85 -6.83
CA PHE A 249 2.45 -17.79 -6.78
C PHE A 249 3.04 -18.39 -8.05
N VAL A 250 3.67 -17.55 -8.86
CA VAL A 250 4.35 -17.95 -10.08
C VAL A 250 5.83 -18.15 -9.77
N LEU A 251 6.26 -19.41 -9.63
CA LEU A 251 7.64 -19.80 -9.43
C LEU A 251 8.35 -19.70 -10.79
N ASN A 252 8.93 -18.53 -11.06
CA ASN A 252 9.47 -18.17 -12.36
C ASN A 252 10.96 -18.49 -12.50
N ARG A 253 11.44 -18.62 -13.74
CA ARG A 253 12.82 -18.94 -14.12
C ARG A 253 13.20 -20.40 -13.76
N ILE A 254 12.27 -21.32 -13.90
CA ILE A 254 12.48 -22.74 -13.66
C ILE A 254 13.52 -23.35 -14.63
N ASP A 255 13.73 -22.74 -15.80
CA ASP A 255 14.73 -23.14 -16.78
C ASP A 255 16.16 -23.15 -16.22
N VAL A 256 16.44 -22.41 -15.16
CA VAL A 256 17.76 -22.41 -14.49
C VAL A 256 18.21 -23.80 -14.10
N PHE A 257 17.27 -24.67 -13.68
CA PHE A 257 17.57 -26.04 -13.25
C PHE A 257 17.94 -26.97 -14.43
N ARG A 258 17.46 -26.66 -15.65
CA ARG A 258 17.69 -27.49 -16.85
C ARG A 258 19.17 -27.61 -17.26
N LYS A 259 20.05 -26.84 -16.66
CA LYS A 259 21.50 -26.90 -16.91
C LYS A 259 22.18 -28.06 -16.20
N ASP A 260 21.54 -28.65 -15.19
CA ASP A 260 22.08 -29.76 -14.40
C ASP A 260 21.61 -31.11 -14.92
N ARG A 261 22.48 -32.17 -14.76
CA ARG A 261 22.14 -33.51 -15.18
C ARG A 261 20.93 -34.10 -14.46
N ASP A 262 20.84 -33.84 -13.13
CA ASP A 262 19.76 -34.31 -12.26
C ASP A 262 18.72 -33.25 -12.01
N TRP A 263 18.45 -32.41 -13.02
CA TRP A 263 17.63 -31.21 -12.90
C TRP A 263 16.23 -31.51 -12.35
N GLU A 264 15.60 -32.61 -12.68
CA GLU A 264 14.24 -32.96 -12.21
C GLU A 264 14.20 -33.06 -10.68
N ARG A 265 15.20 -33.74 -10.10
CA ARG A 265 15.32 -33.90 -8.65
C ARG A 265 15.59 -32.53 -7.98
N TYR A 266 16.58 -31.78 -8.47
CA TYR A 266 16.93 -30.49 -7.90
C TYR A 266 15.78 -29.49 -8.01
N GLN A 267 15.08 -29.43 -9.14
CA GLN A 267 13.90 -28.62 -9.32
C GLN A 267 12.81 -29.01 -8.32
N SER A 268 12.49 -30.32 -8.18
CA SER A 268 11.47 -30.80 -7.27
C SER A 268 11.77 -30.47 -5.80
N GLU A 269 13.01 -30.72 -5.37
CA GLU A 269 13.47 -30.41 -4.02
C GLU A 269 13.38 -28.90 -3.73
N HIS A 270 13.85 -28.06 -4.65
CA HIS A 270 13.84 -26.60 -4.50
C HIS A 270 12.43 -26.02 -4.51
N VAL A 271 11.58 -26.48 -5.41
CA VAL A 271 10.15 -26.10 -5.48
C VAL A 271 9.44 -26.47 -4.17
N THR A 272 9.66 -27.69 -3.66
CA THR A 272 9.05 -28.15 -2.40
C THR A 272 9.51 -27.31 -1.21
N LYS A 273 10.81 -27.01 -1.14
CA LYS A 273 11.38 -26.14 -0.11
C LYS A 273 10.76 -24.76 -0.17
N THR A 274 10.72 -24.15 -1.35
CA THR A 274 10.15 -22.80 -1.57
C THR A 274 8.67 -22.74 -1.18
N LYS A 275 7.85 -23.71 -1.59
CA LYS A 275 6.44 -23.80 -1.19
C LYS A 275 6.28 -23.89 0.33
N THR A 276 7.13 -24.68 0.99
CA THR A 276 7.12 -24.84 2.46
C THR A 276 7.50 -23.53 3.16
N GLU A 277 8.50 -22.82 2.65
CA GLU A 277 8.94 -21.52 3.18
C GLU A 277 7.84 -20.48 3.05
N ILE A 278 7.23 -20.34 1.87
CA ILE A 278 6.10 -19.43 1.63
C ILE A 278 4.96 -19.75 2.60
N SER A 279 4.56 -21.01 2.72
CA SER A 279 3.47 -21.42 3.63
C SER A 279 3.79 -21.13 5.10
N LYS A 280 5.01 -21.35 5.55
CA LYS A 280 5.44 -21.04 6.93
C LYS A 280 5.33 -19.55 7.25
N ILE A 281 5.74 -18.69 6.33
CA ILE A 281 5.70 -17.24 6.52
C ILE A 281 4.26 -16.76 6.53
N LEU A 282 3.43 -17.26 5.62
CA LEU A 282 2.00 -16.96 5.57
C LEU A 282 1.31 -17.32 6.88
N ASN A 283 1.55 -18.54 7.40
CA ASN A 283 0.98 -18.99 8.68
C ASN A 283 1.44 -18.11 9.86
N LYS A 284 2.69 -17.67 9.85
CA LYS A 284 3.25 -16.82 10.91
C LYS A 284 2.67 -15.41 10.91
N ARG A 285 2.39 -14.84 9.74
CA ARG A 285 1.99 -13.43 9.57
C ARG A 285 0.48 -13.24 9.43
N LEU A 286 -0.25 -14.27 9.04
CA LEU A 286 -1.69 -14.26 8.79
C LEU A 286 -2.37 -15.35 9.62
N SER A 287 -2.11 -15.38 10.91
CA SER A 287 -2.69 -16.35 11.86
C SER A 287 -4.22 -16.42 11.83
N GLU A 288 -4.88 -15.33 11.42
CA GLU A 288 -6.34 -15.25 11.23
C GLU A 288 -6.84 -16.05 10.00
N HIS A 289 -5.93 -16.46 9.11
CA HIS A 289 -6.22 -17.20 7.88
C HIS A 289 -5.48 -18.55 7.81
N SER A 290 -5.27 -19.21 8.94
CA SER A 290 -4.50 -20.45 9.03
C SER A 290 -5.01 -21.57 8.12
N ASP A 291 -6.33 -21.63 7.89
CA ASP A 291 -6.97 -22.66 7.05
C ASP A 291 -6.73 -22.44 5.55
N ILE A 292 -6.38 -21.21 5.15
CA ILE A 292 -6.17 -20.82 3.74
C ILE A 292 -4.76 -21.18 3.27
N SER A 293 -3.79 -21.23 4.18
CA SER A 293 -2.40 -21.53 3.83
C SER A 293 -2.19 -22.95 3.29
N ALA A 294 -3.12 -23.87 3.57
CA ALA A 294 -3.11 -25.23 3.03
C ALA A 294 -3.49 -25.28 1.53
N ASN A 295 -4.19 -24.28 1.01
CA ASN A 295 -4.79 -24.28 -0.33
C ASN A 295 -4.21 -23.21 -1.27
N LEU A 296 -2.96 -22.78 -1.04
CA LEU A 296 -2.30 -21.82 -1.92
C LEU A 296 -2.05 -22.40 -3.32
N THR A 297 -2.35 -21.58 -4.32
CA THR A 297 -2.12 -21.97 -5.72
C THR A 297 -0.71 -21.58 -6.16
N TYR A 298 0.00 -22.53 -6.73
CA TYR A 298 1.35 -22.35 -7.27
C TYR A 298 1.39 -22.80 -8.72
N SER A 299 2.10 -22.02 -9.55
CA SER A 299 2.41 -22.39 -10.92
C SER A 299 3.91 -22.31 -11.16
N LEU A 300 4.46 -23.25 -11.89
CA LEU A 300 5.82 -23.18 -12.40
C LEU A 300 5.81 -22.42 -13.71
N LEU A 301 6.87 -21.67 -13.99
CA LEU A 301 6.98 -20.94 -15.25
C LEU A 301 8.45 -20.58 -15.54
N SER A 302 8.79 -20.61 -16.82
CA SER A 302 9.94 -19.90 -17.38
C SER A 302 9.40 -18.85 -18.35
N SER A 303 9.08 -17.67 -17.82
CA SER A 303 8.27 -16.68 -18.54
C SER A 303 8.92 -16.18 -19.83
N LEU A 304 10.25 -16.04 -19.87
CA LEU A 304 10.94 -15.52 -21.05
C LEU A 304 10.96 -16.50 -22.20
N PRO A 305 11.40 -17.76 -22.05
CA PRO A 305 11.28 -18.75 -23.13
C PRO A 305 9.84 -19.04 -23.52
N ALA A 306 8.88 -19.02 -22.58
CA ALA A 306 7.47 -19.14 -22.89
C ALA A 306 6.98 -18.00 -23.81
N LEU A 307 7.37 -16.75 -23.53
CA LEU A 307 7.07 -15.59 -24.37
C LEU A 307 7.63 -15.75 -25.79
N HIS A 308 8.90 -16.18 -25.92
CA HIS A 308 9.48 -16.41 -27.25
C HIS A 308 8.77 -17.57 -27.99
N ALA A 309 8.42 -18.65 -27.32
CA ALA A 309 7.63 -19.71 -27.91
C ALA A 309 6.25 -19.22 -28.39
N GLN A 310 5.60 -18.36 -27.60
CA GLN A 310 4.33 -17.73 -27.97
C GLN A 310 4.49 -16.80 -29.17
N HIS A 311 5.54 -15.99 -29.25
CA HIS A 311 5.83 -15.13 -30.40
C HIS A 311 5.98 -15.95 -31.70
N ILE A 312 6.65 -17.10 -31.63
CA ILE A 312 6.73 -18.01 -32.77
C ILE A 312 5.35 -18.50 -33.19
N LYS A 313 4.50 -18.88 -32.24
CA LYS A 313 3.14 -19.38 -32.52
C LYS A 313 2.23 -18.32 -33.12
N ILE A 314 2.29 -17.09 -32.59
CA ILE A 314 1.47 -15.96 -33.06
C ILE A 314 2.02 -15.38 -34.39
N GLY A 315 3.28 -15.61 -34.70
CA GLY A 315 3.92 -15.10 -35.90
C GLY A 315 4.63 -13.76 -35.73
N ASN A 316 4.76 -13.27 -34.50
CA ASN A 316 5.47 -12.03 -34.18
C ASN A 316 6.98 -12.27 -34.02
N ASP A 317 7.79 -11.56 -34.78
CA ASP A 317 9.26 -11.61 -34.70
C ASP A 317 9.84 -13.04 -34.60
N ARG A 318 9.25 -13.98 -35.37
CA ARG A 318 9.54 -15.43 -35.28
C ARG A 318 11.03 -15.78 -35.33
N ILE A 319 11.80 -15.07 -36.19
CA ILE A 319 13.23 -15.33 -36.36
C ILE A 319 13.97 -14.89 -35.10
N TYR A 320 13.70 -13.68 -34.61
CA TYR A 320 14.31 -13.18 -33.38
C TYR A 320 13.99 -14.08 -32.18
N ALA A 321 12.73 -14.45 -32.03
CA ALA A 321 12.30 -15.34 -30.93
C ALA A 321 12.98 -16.72 -31.04
N ALA A 322 13.17 -17.23 -32.25
CA ALA A 322 13.87 -18.48 -32.48
C ALA A 322 15.38 -18.39 -32.20
N ASP A 323 16.03 -17.29 -32.58
CA ASP A 323 17.43 -17.03 -32.27
C ASP A 323 17.67 -16.98 -30.75
N GLU A 324 16.78 -16.33 -30.00
CA GLU A 324 16.82 -16.28 -28.55
C GLU A 324 16.66 -17.67 -27.91
N LEU A 325 15.71 -18.46 -28.43
CA LEU A 325 15.48 -19.84 -27.94
C LEU A 325 16.67 -20.75 -28.23
N ASP A 326 17.23 -20.69 -29.42
CA ASP A 326 18.37 -21.51 -29.83
C ASP A 326 19.65 -21.11 -29.04
N SER A 327 19.87 -19.80 -28.85
CA SER A 327 21.09 -19.28 -28.20
C SER A 327 21.08 -19.42 -26.68
N HIS A 328 19.93 -19.20 -26.04
CA HIS A 328 19.86 -19.04 -24.59
C HIS A 328 19.04 -20.11 -23.86
N PHE A 329 18.11 -20.79 -24.58
CA PHE A 329 17.14 -21.71 -23.99
C PHE A 329 17.11 -23.08 -24.67
N ASN A 330 18.17 -23.46 -25.36
CA ASN A 330 18.28 -24.75 -26.04
C ASN A 330 18.09 -25.96 -25.10
N SER A 331 18.38 -25.81 -23.80
CA SER A 331 18.13 -26.82 -22.80
C SER A 331 16.63 -27.18 -22.61
N LEU A 332 15.72 -26.32 -23.09
CA LEU A 332 14.28 -26.60 -23.12
C LEU A 332 13.84 -27.30 -24.40
N ILE A 333 14.72 -27.47 -25.37
CA ILE A 333 14.48 -28.18 -26.63
C ILE A 333 15.08 -29.58 -26.52
N SER A 334 14.32 -30.59 -26.87
CA SER A 334 14.83 -31.96 -26.81
C SER A 334 15.93 -32.22 -27.87
N GLU A 335 16.88 -33.12 -27.58
CA GLU A 335 18.02 -33.41 -28.46
C GLU A 335 17.58 -33.85 -29.86
N ASP A 336 16.51 -34.62 -29.97
CA ASP A 336 15.97 -35.09 -31.26
C ASP A 336 15.51 -33.89 -32.14
N ILE A 337 14.95 -32.86 -31.53
CA ILE A 337 14.58 -31.63 -32.24
C ILE A 337 15.84 -30.85 -32.63
N LEU A 338 16.78 -30.64 -31.69
CA LEU A 338 18.00 -29.89 -31.94
C LEU A 338 18.85 -30.49 -33.06
N LEU A 339 18.90 -31.80 -33.17
CA LEU A 339 19.64 -32.50 -34.24
C LEU A 339 19.00 -32.33 -35.62
N ASP A 340 17.69 -32.07 -35.69
CA ASP A 340 16.95 -31.90 -36.94
C ASP A 340 16.90 -30.42 -37.41
N LEU A 341 17.33 -29.49 -36.55
CA LEU A 341 17.28 -28.08 -36.87
C LEU A 341 18.44 -27.63 -37.78
N PRO A 342 18.16 -26.80 -38.79
CA PRO A 342 19.20 -26.09 -39.52
C PRO A 342 20.02 -25.19 -38.58
N ARG A 343 21.34 -25.09 -38.81
CA ARG A 343 22.29 -24.28 -38.01
C ARG A 343 21.89 -22.80 -37.87
N ARG A 344 21.09 -22.28 -38.77
CA ARG A 344 20.65 -20.88 -38.77
C ARG A 344 19.13 -20.86 -38.65
N THR A 345 18.60 -20.14 -37.72
CA THR A 345 17.16 -19.95 -37.51
C THR A 345 16.46 -19.36 -38.70
N SER A 346 17.15 -18.52 -39.49
CA SER A 346 16.64 -17.98 -40.75
C SER A 346 16.39 -19.06 -41.84
N ALA A 347 16.93 -20.26 -41.65
CA ALA A 347 16.70 -21.42 -42.52
C ALA A 347 15.62 -22.37 -42.00
N TRP A 348 15.02 -22.07 -40.86
CA TRP A 348 13.95 -22.88 -40.31
C TRP A 348 12.69 -22.71 -41.16
N ASN A 349 12.00 -23.81 -41.36
CA ASN A 349 10.66 -23.83 -41.98
C ASN A 349 9.56 -23.85 -40.90
N ASP A 350 8.31 -23.72 -41.27
CA ASP A 350 7.17 -23.71 -40.35
C ASP A 350 7.14 -24.94 -39.42
N HIS A 351 7.53 -26.12 -39.95
CA HIS A 351 7.61 -27.32 -39.13
C HIS A 351 8.64 -27.22 -38.02
N HIS A 352 9.80 -26.64 -38.29
CA HIS A 352 10.84 -26.41 -37.28
C HIS A 352 10.35 -25.41 -36.23
N PHE A 353 9.78 -24.30 -36.66
CA PHE A 353 9.20 -23.31 -35.75
C PHE A 353 8.13 -23.91 -34.83
N HIS A 354 7.20 -24.71 -35.39
CA HIS A 354 6.17 -25.36 -34.59
C HIS A 354 6.76 -26.35 -33.58
N ARG A 355 7.66 -27.24 -34.00
CA ARG A 355 8.28 -28.21 -33.08
C ARG A 355 9.03 -27.55 -31.95
N VAL A 356 9.83 -26.53 -32.23
CA VAL A 356 10.59 -25.81 -31.24
C VAL A 356 9.65 -25.04 -30.30
N SER A 357 8.68 -24.30 -30.83
CA SER A 357 7.73 -23.55 -30.02
C SER A 357 6.89 -24.47 -29.12
N ASP A 358 6.44 -25.61 -29.61
CA ASP A 358 5.66 -26.57 -28.82
C ASP A 358 6.51 -27.22 -27.72
N ALA A 359 7.75 -27.60 -28.04
CA ALA A 359 8.66 -28.16 -27.06
C ALA A 359 8.99 -27.14 -25.95
N VAL A 360 9.35 -25.93 -26.35
CA VAL A 360 9.67 -24.87 -25.37
C VAL A 360 8.43 -24.46 -24.59
N TRP A 361 7.26 -24.30 -25.23
CA TRP A 361 6.01 -24.00 -24.56
C TRP A 361 5.68 -25.02 -23.46
N LYS A 362 5.84 -26.29 -23.75
CA LYS A 362 5.65 -27.37 -22.79
C LYS A 362 6.70 -27.33 -21.68
N ASN A 363 7.99 -27.28 -22.06
CA ASN A 363 9.09 -27.39 -21.12
C ASN A 363 9.33 -26.12 -20.29
N SER A 364 8.79 -24.96 -20.72
CA SER A 364 8.73 -23.72 -19.94
C SER A 364 7.52 -23.63 -19.02
N TYR A 365 6.67 -24.68 -18.99
CA TYR A 365 5.42 -24.73 -18.23
C TYR A 365 4.38 -23.69 -18.68
N GLY A 366 4.46 -23.16 -19.91
CA GLY A 366 3.54 -22.16 -20.42
C GLY A 366 2.09 -22.65 -20.41
N ALA A 367 1.84 -23.87 -20.93
CA ALA A 367 0.49 -24.45 -20.96
C ALA A 367 -0.07 -24.65 -19.52
N GLU A 368 0.75 -25.16 -18.61
CA GLU A 368 0.35 -25.40 -17.22
C GLU A 368 0.08 -24.09 -16.48
N PHE A 369 0.87 -23.06 -16.75
CA PHE A 369 0.64 -21.73 -16.18
C PHE A 369 -0.72 -21.17 -16.59
N PHE A 370 -1.08 -21.20 -17.87
CA PHE A 370 -2.37 -20.68 -18.33
C PHE A 370 -3.53 -21.53 -17.81
N THR A 371 -3.39 -22.83 -17.75
CA THR A 371 -4.40 -23.73 -17.15
C THR A 371 -4.57 -23.42 -15.65
N THR A 372 -3.48 -23.23 -14.92
CA THR A 372 -3.54 -22.89 -13.49
C THR A 372 -4.14 -21.50 -13.28
N LEU A 373 -3.80 -20.55 -14.13
CA LEU A 373 -4.37 -19.19 -14.10
C LEU A 373 -5.87 -19.23 -14.37
N ASP A 374 -6.32 -19.99 -15.37
CA ASP A 374 -7.76 -20.16 -15.69
C ASP A 374 -8.52 -20.73 -14.47
N HIS A 375 -8.04 -21.82 -13.90
CA HIS A 375 -8.65 -22.39 -12.70
C HIS A 375 -8.66 -21.41 -11.52
N HIS A 376 -7.58 -20.66 -11.34
CA HIS A 376 -7.47 -19.65 -10.28
C HIS A 376 -8.47 -18.51 -10.49
N ILE A 377 -8.63 -18.03 -11.72
CA ILE A 377 -9.62 -17.03 -12.08
C ILE A 377 -11.03 -17.55 -11.80
N GLN A 378 -11.35 -18.76 -12.28
CA GLN A 378 -12.68 -19.35 -12.08
C GLN A 378 -13.02 -19.56 -10.60
N ALA A 379 -12.05 -19.96 -9.80
CA ALA A 379 -12.24 -20.21 -8.36
C ALA A 379 -12.41 -18.92 -7.54
N HIS A 380 -11.67 -17.88 -7.88
CA HIS A 380 -11.54 -16.71 -6.99
C HIS A 380 -12.18 -15.42 -7.52
N PHE A 381 -12.28 -15.22 -8.83
CA PHE A 381 -12.83 -13.99 -9.38
C PHE A 381 -14.28 -13.73 -8.96
N PRO A 382 -15.20 -14.72 -9.01
CA PRO A 382 -16.56 -14.48 -8.54
C PRO A 382 -16.63 -14.12 -7.06
N THR A 383 -15.81 -14.77 -6.22
CA THR A 383 -15.77 -14.51 -4.77
C THR A 383 -15.22 -13.12 -4.41
N LEU A 384 -14.52 -12.48 -5.34
CA LEU A 384 -13.98 -11.15 -5.17
C LEU A 384 -14.96 -10.08 -5.62
N VAL A 385 -15.49 -10.26 -6.82
CA VAL A 385 -16.23 -9.20 -7.52
C VAL A 385 -17.71 -9.19 -7.12
N ILE A 386 -18.32 -10.37 -6.92
CA ILE A 386 -19.73 -10.46 -6.56
C ILE A 386 -20.05 -9.72 -5.24
N PRO A 387 -19.31 -9.92 -4.13
CA PRO A 387 -19.60 -9.19 -2.90
C PRO A 387 -19.54 -7.67 -3.09
N SER A 388 -18.56 -7.18 -3.83
CA SER A 388 -18.40 -5.75 -4.11
C SER A 388 -19.55 -5.18 -4.95
N ILE A 389 -19.98 -5.91 -5.98
CA ILE A 389 -21.12 -5.52 -6.84
C ILE A 389 -22.41 -5.50 -6.00
N VAL A 390 -22.65 -6.56 -5.24
CA VAL A 390 -23.88 -6.72 -4.45
C VAL A 390 -23.93 -5.70 -3.31
N GLN A 391 -22.80 -5.43 -2.64
CA GLN A 391 -22.75 -4.46 -1.55
C GLN A 391 -23.03 -3.02 -2.04
N ARG A 392 -22.56 -2.67 -3.24
CA ARG A 392 -22.89 -1.37 -3.85
C ARG A 392 -24.37 -1.23 -4.13
N PHE A 393 -24.99 -2.29 -4.63
CA PHE A 393 -26.42 -2.33 -4.89
C PHE A 393 -27.23 -2.27 -3.60
N ASP A 394 -26.88 -3.07 -2.59
CA ASP A 394 -27.58 -3.17 -1.32
C ASP A 394 -27.71 -1.81 -0.64
N LYS A 395 -26.64 -1.03 -0.59
CA LYS A 395 -26.64 0.29 0.04
C LYS A 395 -27.71 1.22 -0.52
N GLU A 396 -27.94 1.18 -1.83
CA GLU A 396 -28.94 2.04 -2.49
C GLU A 396 -30.35 1.44 -2.40
N ALA A 397 -30.47 0.13 -2.61
CA ALA A 397 -31.75 -0.57 -2.67
C ALA A 397 -32.41 -0.75 -1.30
N SER A 398 -31.64 -1.16 -0.28
CA SER A 398 -32.16 -1.35 1.07
C SER A 398 -32.65 -0.04 1.69
N HIS A 399 -31.94 1.08 1.42
CA HIS A 399 -32.40 2.38 1.86
C HIS A 399 -33.76 2.73 1.25
N ALA A 400 -33.92 2.56 -0.06
CA ALA A 400 -35.16 2.91 -0.73
C ALA A 400 -36.32 1.98 -0.36
N ALA A 401 -36.06 0.66 -0.20
CA ALA A 401 -37.05 -0.27 0.33
C ALA A 401 -37.53 0.11 1.73
N GLY A 402 -36.58 0.47 2.60
CA GLY A 402 -36.88 0.95 3.95
C GLY A 402 -37.72 2.24 3.96
N GLU A 403 -37.48 3.17 3.02
CA GLU A 403 -38.29 4.39 2.86
C GLU A 403 -39.73 4.05 2.48
N ILE A 404 -39.94 3.13 1.53
CA ILE A 404 -41.27 2.72 1.10
C ILE A 404 -42.02 2.01 2.25
N MET A 405 -41.34 1.07 2.92
CA MET A 405 -41.94 0.39 4.08
C MET A 405 -42.39 1.38 5.14
N ARG A 406 -41.53 2.37 5.46
CA ARG A 406 -41.89 3.41 6.45
C ARG A 406 -43.07 4.24 6.01
N THR A 407 -43.10 4.59 4.72
CA THR A 407 -44.24 5.34 4.18
C THR A 407 -45.54 4.54 4.25
N CYS A 408 -45.50 3.26 3.83
CA CYS A 408 -46.66 2.39 3.95
C CYS A 408 -47.12 2.24 5.42
N TYR A 409 -46.16 1.97 6.32
CA TYR A 409 -46.45 1.83 7.75
C TYR A 409 -47.03 3.11 8.35
N SER A 410 -46.47 4.29 8.00
CA SER A 410 -46.97 5.56 8.47
C SER A 410 -48.41 5.83 8.01
N GLN A 411 -48.74 5.39 6.79
CA GLN A 411 -50.12 5.50 6.28
C GLN A 411 -51.08 4.58 7.00
N ILE A 412 -50.68 3.32 7.27
CA ILE A 412 -51.49 2.31 7.95
C ILE A 412 -51.85 2.72 9.38
N ASN A 413 -50.87 3.30 10.11
CA ASN A 413 -51.07 3.64 11.52
C ASN A 413 -51.72 5.00 11.76
N SER A 414 -52.16 5.67 10.70
CA SER A 414 -52.69 7.04 10.73
C SER A 414 -54.14 7.23 11.08
N SER A 415 -54.79 6.39 11.94
CA SER A 415 -56.11 6.70 12.53
C SER A 415 -56.02 7.73 13.65
N GLN A 416 -57.05 8.56 13.86
CA GLN A 416 -57.00 9.70 14.79
C GLN A 416 -56.61 9.32 16.23
N GLU A 417 -57.16 8.23 16.79
CA GLU A 417 -56.82 7.76 18.13
C GLU A 417 -55.43 7.08 18.21
N LYS A 418 -55.08 6.26 17.24
CA LYS A 418 -53.73 5.65 17.13
C LYS A 418 -52.67 6.64 16.76
N TYR A 419 -53.05 7.75 16.12
CA TYR A 419 -52.15 8.83 15.76
C TYR A 419 -51.70 9.62 16.96
N GLU A 420 -52.58 10.02 17.86
CA GLU A 420 -52.20 10.74 19.08
C GLU A 420 -51.27 9.88 19.94
N GLU A 421 -51.55 8.56 20.00
CA GLU A 421 -50.68 7.60 20.68
C GLU A 421 -49.35 7.40 19.91
N ALA A 422 -49.41 7.23 18.58
CA ALA A 422 -48.21 7.13 17.75
C ALA A 422 -47.41 8.43 17.74
N CYS A 423 -48.07 9.62 17.68
CA CYS A 423 -47.37 10.90 17.80
C CYS A 423 -46.70 11.06 19.16
N SER A 424 -47.32 10.61 20.24
CA SER A 424 -46.71 10.66 21.57
C SER A 424 -45.53 9.70 21.69
N ILE A 425 -45.63 8.52 21.07
CA ILE A 425 -44.53 7.53 20.98
C ILE A 425 -43.40 8.10 20.10
N LEU A 426 -43.72 8.67 18.94
CA LEU A 426 -42.75 9.26 18.04
C LEU A 426 -42.04 10.48 18.65
N MET A 427 -42.77 11.36 19.37
CA MET A 427 -42.17 12.46 20.11
C MET A 427 -41.24 11.95 21.21
N ARG A 428 -41.65 10.88 21.92
CA ARG A 428 -40.79 10.26 22.94
C ARG A 428 -39.56 9.65 22.31
N GLN A 429 -39.71 8.88 21.23
CA GLN A 429 -38.59 8.28 20.51
C GLN A 429 -37.62 9.35 19.98
N ASN A 430 -38.16 10.47 19.46
CA ASN A 430 -37.33 11.59 19.03
C ASN A 430 -36.52 12.20 20.18
N ALA A 431 -37.19 12.41 21.34
CA ALA A 431 -36.52 12.96 22.51
C ALA A 431 -35.45 11.97 23.06
N GLU A 432 -35.79 10.69 23.12
CA GLU A 432 -34.87 9.63 23.53
C GLU A 432 -33.67 9.51 22.56
N LEU A 433 -33.93 9.51 21.26
CA LEU A 433 -32.88 9.48 20.24
C LEU A 433 -32.01 10.75 20.32
N GLN A 434 -32.61 11.92 20.44
CA GLN A 434 -31.86 13.16 20.56
C GLN A 434 -31.00 13.17 21.83
N GLN A 435 -31.56 12.74 22.97
CA GLN A 435 -30.83 12.60 24.22
C GLN A 435 -29.68 11.59 24.10
N PHE A 436 -29.92 10.46 23.46
CA PHE A 436 -28.90 9.43 23.22
C PHE A 436 -27.78 9.97 22.35
N LEU A 437 -28.10 10.65 21.23
CA LEU A 437 -27.09 11.23 20.34
C LEU A 437 -26.27 12.34 21.03
N ASP A 438 -26.91 13.19 21.85
CA ASP A 438 -26.20 14.21 22.64
C ASP A 438 -25.29 13.59 23.70
N GLN A 439 -25.74 12.56 24.39
CA GLN A 439 -24.94 11.81 25.38
C GLN A 439 -23.77 11.08 24.68
N SER A 440 -24.05 10.44 23.57
CA SER A 440 -23.04 9.73 22.78
C SER A 440 -21.96 10.68 22.27
N LYS A 441 -22.35 11.90 21.88
CA LYS A 441 -21.42 12.95 21.50
C LYS A 441 -20.48 13.33 22.66
N GLN A 442 -20.99 13.45 23.87
CA GLN A 442 -20.17 13.73 25.06
C GLN A 442 -19.22 12.59 25.38
N ILE A 443 -19.70 11.34 25.30
CA ILE A 443 -18.87 10.12 25.51
C ILE A 443 -17.69 10.08 24.55
N LEU A 444 -17.85 10.54 23.32
CA LEU A 444 -16.75 10.62 22.35
C LEU A 444 -15.84 11.82 22.59
N LEU A 445 -16.42 13.00 22.80
CA LEU A 445 -15.70 14.28 22.82
C LEU A 445 -14.87 14.46 24.09
N GLU A 446 -15.34 14.01 25.24
CA GLU A 446 -14.74 14.30 26.54
C GLU A 446 -13.35 13.67 26.69
N PRO A 447 -13.14 12.38 26.43
CA PRO A 447 -11.80 11.79 26.46
C PRO A 447 -10.85 12.34 25.40
N PHE A 448 -11.36 12.58 24.18
CA PHE A 448 -10.54 13.14 23.11
C PHE A 448 -10.20 14.61 23.30
N SER A 449 -11.06 15.41 23.93
CA SER A 449 -10.75 16.81 24.26
C SER A 449 -9.58 16.91 25.25
N GLN A 450 -9.53 16.02 26.23
CA GLN A 450 -8.42 15.93 27.18
C GLN A 450 -7.13 15.49 26.48
N LEU A 451 -7.21 14.51 25.59
CA LEU A 451 -6.08 14.07 24.77
C LEU A 451 -5.56 15.23 23.89
N ILE A 452 -6.46 15.94 23.20
CA ILE A 452 -6.12 17.09 22.36
C ILE A 452 -5.49 18.21 23.18
N GLU A 453 -6.02 18.54 24.36
CA GLU A 453 -5.42 19.53 25.24
C GLU A 453 -4.04 19.11 25.76
N GLY A 454 -3.86 17.85 26.09
CA GLY A 454 -2.58 17.31 26.50
C GLY A 454 -1.54 17.35 25.38
N LEU A 455 -1.94 16.99 24.15
CA LEU A 455 -1.09 17.09 22.97
C LEU A 455 -0.64 18.55 22.69
N LYS A 456 -1.49 19.54 22.99
CA LYS A 456 -1.16 20.96 22.83
C LYS A 456 -0.14 21.47 23.87
N LYS A 457 -0.12 20.90 25.07
CA LYS A 457 0.67 21.42 26.19
C LYS A 457 2.14 20.99 26.21
N ASN A 458 2.60 20.21 25.28
CA ASN A 458 4.00 19.78 25.01
C ASN A 458 4.85 19.29 26.21
N ASP A 459 4.44 19.54 27.46
CA ASP A 459 5.21 19.28 28.70
C ASP A 459 4.63 18.13 29.56
N THR A 460 3.49 17.57 29.13
CA THR A 460 2.85 16.52 29.92
C THR A 460 3.44 15.17 29.50
N ASP A 461 3.75 14.34 30.47
CA ASP A 461 4.07 12.94 30.20
C ASP A 461 2.88 12.27 29.50
N LEU A 462 2.99 12.16 28.19
CA LEU A 462 1.94 11.60 27.32
C LEU A 462 1.50 10.22 27.77
N THR A 463 2.38 9.44 28.36
CA THR A 463 2.08 8.11 28.87
C THR A 463 1.08 8.18 30.03
N ILE A 464 1.22 9.18 30.91
CA ILE A 464 0.28 9.41 32.01
C ILE A 464 -1.07 9.88 31.47
N LEU A 465 -1.05 10.81 30.51
CA LEU A 465 -2.28 11.31 29.90
C LEU A 465 -3.06 10.20 29.18
N LEU A 466 -2.37 9.34 28.44
CA LEU A 466 -3.00 8.21 27.77
C LEU A 466 -3.52 7.16 28.73
N ALA A 467 -2.85 6.97 29.88
CA ALA A 467 -3.35 6.11 30.93
C ALA A 467 -4.66 6.66 31.52
N ILE A 468 -4.76 7.96 31.75
CA ILE A 468 -5.98 8.63 32.23
C ILE A 468 -7.10 8.49 31.18
N VAL A 469 -6.80 8.81 29.91
CA VAL A 469 -7.80 8.66 28.81
C VAL A 469 -8.25 7.22 28.64
N ALA A 470 -7.33 6.25 28.77
CA ALA A 470 -7.67 4.83 28.70
C ALA A 470 -8.55 4.40 29.88
N GLU A 471 -8.30 4.94 31.09
CA GLU A 471 -9.10 4.67 32.28
C GLU A 471 -10.51 5.26 32.12
N GLU A 472 -10.62 6.51 31.67
CA GLU A 472 -11.90 7.17 31.36
C GLU A 472 -12.69 6.45 30.25
N LEU A 473 -12.02 6.01 29.16
CA LEU A 473 -12.64 5.22 28.12
C LEU A 473 -13.10 3.86 28.64
N ALA A 474 -12.31 3.19 29.49
CA ALA A 474 -12.65 1.88 30.04
C ALA A 474 -13.79 1.91 31.06
N GLU A 475 -14.02 3.05 31.74
CA GLU A 475 -15.17 3.25 32.63
C GLU A 475 -16.50 3.34 31.86
N THR A 476 -16.45 3.66 30.55
CA THR A 476 -17.63 3.69 29.71
C THR A 476 -17.94 2.30 29.15
N GLU A 477 -19.23 1.90 29.16
CA GLU A 477 -19.63 0.62 28.57
C GLU A 477 -19.26 0.47 27.10
N VAL A 478 -19.13 1.59 26.40
CA VAL A 478 -18.85 1.68 24.96
C VAL A 478 -17.45 1.20 24.63
N PHE A 479 -16.47 1.53 25.46
CA PHE A 479 -15.07 1.30 25.19
C PHE A 479 -14.45 0.22 26.09
N GLN A 480 -15.29 -0.63 26.67
CA GLN A 480 -14.80 -1.77 27.45
C GLN A 480 -13.90 -2.66 26.58
N GLY A 481 -12.63 -2.72 26.90
CA GLY A 481 -11.63 -3.47 26.15
C GLY A 481 -10.60 -2.60 25.41
N ILE A 482 -10.72 -1.28 25.46
CA ILE A 482 -9.63 -0.38 25.13
C ILE A 482 -8.73 -0.26 26.36
N THR A 483 -7.52 -0.81 26.23
CA THR A 483 -6.51 -0.78 27.31
C THR A 483 -5.46 0.28 27.00
N ALA A 484 -4.74 0.73 28.04
CA ALA A 484 -3.61 1.67 27.86
C ALA A 484 -2.58 1.18 26.83
N ASP A 485 -2.37 -0.13 26.75
CA ASP A 485 -1.46 -0.74 25.75
C ASP A 485 -1.92 -0.50 24.31
N LYS A 486 -3.23 -0.47 24.06
CA LYS A 486 -3.79 -0.19 22.73
C LYS A 486 -3.66 1.28 22.34
N LEU A 487 -3.64 2.18 23.32
CA LEU A 487 -3.42 3.62 23.12
C LEU A 487 -1.93 4.01 23.14
N SER A 488 -1.07 3.12 23.60
CA SER A 488 0.38 3.38 23.73
C SER A 488 1.06 3.89 22.46
N PRO A 489 0.65 3.49 21.23
CA PRO A 489 1.23 4.02 20.00
C PRO A 489 1.14 5.54 19.87
N LEU A 490 0.14 6.16 20.48
CA LEU A 490 -0.03 7.62 20.47
C LEU A 490 1.02 8.36 21.31
N ALA A 491 1.66 7.68 22.25
CA ALA A 491 2.65 8.27 23.15
C ALA A 491 4.08 7.80 22.92
N SER A 492 4.25 6.53 22.55
CA SER A 492 5.59 5.90 22.50
C SER A 492 6.42 6.33 21.29
N TRP A 493 5.77 6.83 20.23
CA TRP A 493 6.43 7.12 18.95
C TRP A 493 7.67 8.02 19.10
N ARG A 494 7.57 9.12 19.89
CA ARG A 494 8.68 10.06 20.10
C ARG A 494 9.87 9.38 20.79
N THR A 495 9.59 8.62 21.83
CA THR A 495 10.61 7.92 22.60
C THR A 495 11.27 6.84 21.74
N GLU A 496 10.48 6.07 21.02
CA GLU A 496 10.99 5.01 20.15
C GLU A 496 11.82 5.55 18.99
N LEU A 497 11.38 6.64 18.33
CA LEU A 497 12.15 7.31 17.29
C LEU A 497 13.50 7.81 17.82
N ARG A 498 13.47 8.46 19.00
CA ARG A 498 14.67 8.99 19.63
C ARG A 498 15.64 7.88 20.05
N GLU A 499 15.15 6.85 20.71
CA GLU A 499 15.98 5.73 21.16
C GLU A 499 16.60 4.97 19.99
N ASN A 500 15.84 4.72 18.93
CA ASN A 500 16.33 4.04 17.74
C ASN A 500 17.40 4.86 17.02
N SER A 501 17.17 6.15 16.85
CA SER A 501 18.13 7.05 16.18
C SER A 501 19.43 7.22 16.98
N ILE A 502 19.32 7.39 18.30
CA ILE A 502 20.48 7.43 19.19
C ILE A 502 21.20 6.07 19.19
N GLY A 503 20.47 4.97 19.11
CA GLY A 503 21.04 3.64 19.03
C GLY A 503 21.88 3.43 17.76
N ILE A 504 21.43 3.95 16.61
CA ILE A 504 22.22 3.94 15.38
C ILE A 504 23.52 4.75 15.56
N LEU A 505 23.42 5.97 16.13
CA LEU A 505 24.60 6.80 16.41
C LEU A 505 25.56 6.14 17.41
N GLN A 506 25.06 5.44 18.42
CA GLN A 506 25.90 4.66 19.35
C GLN A 506 26.62 3.52 18.61
N GLY A 507 25.95 2.85 17.69
CA GLY A 507 26.57 1.85 16.83
C GLY A 507 27.66 2.43 15.95
N VAL A 508 27.45 3.62 15.38
CA VAL A 508 28.49 4.37 14.62
C VAL A 508 29.69 4.66 15.51
N LYS A 509 29.46 5.21 16.71
CA LYS A 509 30.53 5.47 17.67
C LYS A 509 31.34 4.22 17.99
N GLN A 510 30.67 3.12 18.35
CA GLN A 510 31.33 1.86 18.70
C GLN A 510 32.12 1.29 17.50
N SER A 511 31.62 1.44 16.29
CA SER A 511 32.29 1.03 15.07
C SER A 511 33.57 1.86 14.83
N LEU A 512 33.52 3.17 15.09
CA LEU A 512 34.67 4.05 15.00
C LEU A 512 35.72 3.77 16.07
N ASP A 513 35.32 3.45 17.32
CA ASP A 513 36.19 3.15 18.42
C ASP A 513 36.88 1.79 18.29
N SER A 514 36.12 0.77 17.88
CA SER A 514 36.62 -0.61 17.79
C SER A 514 37.39 -0.92 16.51
N GLY A 515 37.24 -0.12 15.46
CA GLY A 515 37.79 -0.38 14.15
C GLY A 515 37.27 -1.70 13.52
N ARG A 516 36.19 -2.28 14.07
CA ARG A 516 35.61 -3.52 13.60
C ARG A 516 34.46 -3.26 12.63
N ARG A 517 34.36 -4.11 11.60
CA ARG A 517 33.34 -4.04 10.54
C ARG A 517 31.94 -4.49 10.98
N ASN A 518 31.72 -4.85 12.24
CA ASN A 518 30.44 -5.38 12.68
C ASN A 518 29.66 -4.35 13.51
N PHE A 519 28.55 -3.92 12.96
CA PHE A 519 27.46 -3.26 13.67
C PHE A 519 26.70 -4.31 14.50
N SER A 520 27.22 -4.68 15.65
CA SER A 520 26.58 -5.69 16.51
C SER A 520 25.99 -5.04 17.77
N ASN A 521 24.99 -4.19 17.59
CA ASN A 521 24.22 -3.67 18.72
C ASN A 521 22.75 -4.10 18.56
N THR A 522 22.10 -4.45 19.66
CA THR A 522 20.71 -4.90 19.71
C THR A 522 19.72 -3.93 19.06
N GLN A 523 20.12 -2.68 18.83
CA GLN A 523 19.33 -1.67 18.12
C GLN A 523 19.67 -1.57 16.63
N ALA A 524 20.81 -2.05 16.19
CA ALA A 524 21.15 -2.19 14.78
C ALA A 524 20.38 -3.33 14.09
N ASP A 525 19.77 -4.22 14.86
CA ASP A 525 18.91 -5.31 14.33
C ASP A 525 17.68 -4.79 13.57
N LYS A 526 17.35 -3.50 13.73
CA LYS A 526 16.27 -2.83 12.98
C LYS A 526 16.73 -2.29 11.61
N LEU A 527 18.04 -2.23 11.37
CA LEU A 527 18.61 -1.83 10.10
C LEU A 527 18.75 -3.06 9.17
N SER A 528 18.45 -2.87 7.90
CA SER A 528 18.71 -3.90 6.90
C SER A 528 20.22 -4.20 6.82
N GLU A 529 20.59 -5.42 6.42
CA GLU A 529 21.99 -5.80 6.24
C GLU A 529 22.76 -4.83 5.32
N ARG A 530 22.08 -4.27 4.32
CA ARG A 530 22.67 -3.29 3.40
C ARG A 530 22.96 -1.96 4.11
N GLU A 531 22.07 -1.51 4.97
CA GLU A 531 22.25 -0.28 5.76
C GLU A 531 23.37 -0.45 6.78
N GLN A 532 23.44 -1.60 7.43
CA GLN A 532 24.55 -1.95 8.32
C GLN A 532 25.89 -2.00 7.58
N GLN A 533 25.92 -2.56 6.38
CA GLN A 533 27.12 -2.58 5.52
C GLN A 533 27.53 -1.16 5.09
N LEU A 534 26.59 -0.30 4.70
CA LEU A 534 26.87 1.09 4.34
C LEU A 534 27.48 1.86 5.51
N LEU A 535 26.88 1.75 6.70
CA LEU A 535 27.42 2.38 7.91
C LEU A 535 28.80 1.82 8.28
N SER A 536 29.00 0.52 8.20
CA SER A 536 30.30 -0.10 8.44
C SER A 536 31.37 0.41 7.49
N MET A 537 31.05 0.51 6.20
CA MET A 537 31.96 1.05 5.17
C MET A 537 32.25 2.53 5.41
N ALA A 538 31.24 3.33 5.75
CA ALA A 538 31.39 4.73 6.07
C ALA A 538 32.30 4.93 7.28
N CYS A 539 32.11 4.17 8.35
CA CYS A 539 32.95 4.20 9.55
C CYS A 539 34.39 3.77 9.27
N GLU A 540 34.60 2.74 8.45
CA GLU A 540 35.92 2.27 8.04
C GLU A 540 36.64 3.33 7.22
N TYR A 541 35.96 3.91 6.22
CA TYR A 541 36.52 4.96 5.37
C TYR A 541 36.90 6.20 6.20
N TYR A 542 36.01 6.64 7.10
CA TYR A 542 36.30 7.75 8.01
C TYR A 542 37.44 7.44 8.99
N GLY A 543 37.49 6.22 9.52
CA GLY A 543 38.57 5.76 10.39
C GLY A 543 39.93 5.69 9.67
N MET A 544 39.95 5.39 8.36
CA MET A 544 41.13 5.48 7.52
C MET A 544 41.52 6.95 7.27
N ALA A 545 40.54 7.80 6.95
CA ALA A 545 40.75 9.22 6.73
C ALA A 545 41.37 9.93 7.94
N ARG A 546 40.96 9.59 9.16
CA ARG A 546 41.55 10.09 10.40
C ARG A 546 43.04 9.75 10.60
N LYS A 547 43.54 8.70 9.93
CA LYS A 547 44.93 8.27 9.99
C LYS A 547 45.81 8.90 8.90
N THR A 548 45.20 9.61 7.93
CA THR A 548 45.90 10.29 6.86
C THR A 548 46.22 11.72 7.29
N ASN A 549 47.32 12.26 6.74
CA ASN A 549 47.73 13.66 7.06
C ASN A 549 47.31 14.63 5.91
N ASP A 550 46.33 14.27 5.11
CA ASP A 550 45.88 15.13 3.99
C ASP A 550 44.74 16.04 4.47
N GLU A 551 45.12 17.13 5.12
CA GLU A 551 44.19 18.13 5.66
C GLU A 551 43.29 18.79 4.60
N SER A 552 43.69 18.74 3.31
CA SER A 552 42.99 19.41 2.21
C SER A 552 41.62 18.76 1.90
N ARG A 553 41.40 17.53 2.37
CA ARG A 553 40.15 16.75 2.12
C ARG A 553 39.30 16.49 3.37
N PHE A 554 39.69 17.04 4.50
CA PHE A 554 38.98 16.72 5.76
C PHE A 554 37.53 17.21 5.75
N ASP A 555 37.25 18.39 5.20
CA ASP A 555 35.90 18.91 5.10
C ASP A 555 35.03 18.00 4.20
N GLU A 556 35.52 17.62 3.03
CA GLU A 556 34.83 16.70 2.09
C GLU A 556 34.62 15.31 2.71
N GLN A 557 35.60 14.79 3.42
CA GLN A 557 35.53 13.47 4.06
C GLN A 557 34.55 13.46 5.22
N LEU A 558 34.51 14.53 6.03
CA LEU A 558 33.56 14.69 7.13
C LEU A 558 32.14 14.86 6.58
N GLU A 559 31.93 15.71 5.59
CA GLU A 559 30.65 15.93 4.95
C GLU A 559 30.09 14.64 4.33
N ASN A 560 30.90 13.92 3.57
CA ASN A 560 30.51 12.63 2.99
C ASN A 560 30.14 11.60 4.06
N PHE A 561 30.90 11.54 5.16
CA PHE A 561 30.62 10.62 6.25
C PHE A 561 29.31 10.97 6.96
N LEU A 562 29.09 12.23 7.30
CA LEU A 562 27.89 12.69 7.94
C LEU A 562 26.65 12.55 7.02
N SER A 563 26.82 12.81 5.74
CA SER A 563 25.77 12.59 4.74
C SER A 563 25.32 11.13 4.66
N GLN A 564 26.26 10.18 4.66
CA GLN A 564 25.94 8.76 4.63
C GLN A 564 25.24 8.29 5.91
N ILE A 565 25.66 8.79 7.09
CA ILE A 565 24.98 8.51 8.35
C ILE A 565 23.58 9.11 8.35
N SER A 566 23.44 10.35 7.90
CA SER A 566 22.17 11.05 7.79
C SER A 566 21.19 10.29 6.90
N GLU A 567 21.64 9.84 5.72
CA GLU A 567 20.82 9.07 4.79
C GLU A 567 20.26 7.79 5.44
N VAL A 568 21.10 7.05 6.16
CA VAL A 568 20.66 5.82 6.83
C VAL A 568 19.69 6.11 7.98
N ILE A 569 20.01 7.13 8.82
CA ILE A 569 19.14 7.53 9.93
C ILE A 569 17.79 8.01 9.39
N PHE A 570 17.78 8.87 8.38
CA PHE A 570 16.55 9.44 7.83
C PHE A 570 15.68 8.39 7.17
N LYS A 571 16.29 7.45 6.47
CA LYS A 571 15.58 6.32 5.88
C LYS A 571 14.98 5.39 6.95
N SER A 572 15.75 5.11 8.00
CA SER A 572 15.27 4.33 9.14
C SER A 572 14.14 5.05 9.88
N LEU A 573 14.28 6.36 10.11
CA LEU A 573 13.23 7.20 10.70
C LEU A 573 11.96 7.22 9.83
N GLY A 574 12.10 7.40 8.51
CA GLY A 574 10.97 7.39 7.60
C GLY A 574 10.19 6.07 7.63
N ASN A 575 10.91 4.95 7.69
CA ASN A 575 10.29 3.63 7.83
C ASN A 575 9.55 3.46 9.16
N GLN A 576 10.13 3.94 10.24
CA GLN A 576 9.51 3.85 11.58
C GLN A 576 8.31 4.77 11.71
N VAL A 577 8.40 5.99 11.22
CA VAL A 577 7.27 6.93 11.19
C VAL A 577 6.10 6.34 10.41
N ASN A 578 6.36 5.69 9.28
CA ASN A 578 5.30 5.02 8.53
C ASN A 578 4.68 3.84 9.31
N GLN A 579 5.48 3.07 10.04
CA GLN A 579 4.96 1.99 10.88
C GLN A 579 4.12 2.51 12.04
N GLU A 580 4.59 3.56 12.72
CA GLU A 580 3.84 4.16 13.82
C GLU A 580 2.55 4.85 13.33
N ASN A 581 2.58 5.45 12.15
CA ASN A 581 1.38 5.98 11.51
C ASN A 581 0.30 4.91 11.31
N MET A 582 0.70 3.72 10.84
CA MET A 582 -0.25 2.61 10.71
C MET A 582 -0.82 2.19 12.08
N ARG A 583 0.01 2.12 13.12
CA ARG A 583 -0.43 1.77 14.47
C ARG A 583 -1.38 2.83 15.06
N ILE A 584 -1.07 4.11 14.88
CA ILE A 584 -1.93 5.22 15.31
C ILE A 584 -3.27 5.15 14.59
N ARG A 585 -3.25 4.95 13.28
CA ARG A 585 -4.45 4.77 12.50
C ARG A 585 -5.28 3.58 12.97
N ASP A 586 -4.66 2.41 13.14
CA ASP A 586 -5.33 1.21 13.63
C ASP A 586 -5.98 1.45 15.01
N THR A 587 -5.30 2.22 15.88
CA THR A 587 -5.82 2.59 17.20
C THR A 587 -7.06 3.49 17.08
N VAL A 588 -7.00 4.52 16.26
CA VAL A 588 -8.13 5.44 16.03
C VAL A 588 -9.29 4.71 15.34
N GLU A 589 -9.02 3.88 14.34
CA GLU A 589 -10.02 3.05 13.69
C GLU A 589 -10.71 2.10 14.68
N LEU A 590 -9.95 1.51 15.59
CA LEU A 590 -10.51 0.64 16.63
C LEU A 590 -11.48 1.41 17.56
N ILE A 591 -11.07 2.56 18.05
CA ILE A 591 -11.91 3.41 18.91
C ILE A 591 -13.18 3.80 18.17
N MET A 592 -13.05 4.24 16.92
CA MET A 592 -14.18 4.64 16.09
C MET A 592 -15.13 3.47 15.81
N LYS A 593 -14.59 2.29 15.58
CA LYS A 593 -15.43 1.10 15.39
C LYS A 593 -16.30 0.82 16.62
N TYR A 594 -15.71 0.80 17.82
CA TYR A 594 -16.47 0.61 19.06
C TYR A 594 -17.55 1.69 19.21
N TYR A 595 -17.21 2.93 18.92
CA TYR A 595 -18.17 4.03 19.03
C TYR A 595 -19.29 3.95 17.98
N LEU A 596 -18.98 3.61 16.74
CA LEU A 596 -19.97 3.45 15.68
C LEU A 596 -20.88 2.25 15.94
N ASP A 597 -20.31 1.12 16.42
CA ASP A 597 -21.09 -0.04 16.81
C ASP A 597 -22.08 0.33 17.94
N TYR A 598 -21.62 1.05 18.97
CA TYR A 598 -22.46 1.55 20.04
C TYR A 598 -23.57 2.49 19.54
N LEU A 599 -23.23 3.44 18.67
CA LEU A 599 -24.22 4.35 18.08
C LEU A 599 -25.24 3.57 17.24
N GLN A 600 -24.79 2.64 16.42
CA GLN A 600 -25.67 1.85 15.57
C GLN A 600 -26.61 0.97 16.41
N ASP A 601 -26.09 0.32 17.44
CA ASP A 601 -26.88 -0.52 18.34
C ASP A 601 -27.87 0.35 19.14
N GLY A 602 -27.44 1.48 19.69
CA GLY A 602 -28.32 2.37 20.42
C GLY A 602 -29.43 2.99 19.57
N ILE A 603 -29.09 3.38 18.32
CA ILE A 603 -30.07 3.87 17.35
C ILE A 603 -31.09 2.74 17.02
N LYS A 604 -30.58 1.52 16.79
CA LYS A 604 -31.42 0.36 16.47
C LYS A 604 -32.34 -0.03 17.63
N ASP A 605 -31.87 0.09 18.88
CA ASP A 605 -32.65 -0.20 20.05
C ASP A 605 -33.74 0.86 20.33
N LEU A 606 -33.40 2.14 20.12
CA LEU A 606 -34.31 3.25 20.34
C LEU A 606 -35.30 3.46 19.19
N ALA A 607 -34.93 3.12 17.98
CA ALA A 607 -35.72 3.37 16.78
C ALA A 607 -35.69 2.18 15.79
N PRO A 608 -36.01 0.95 16.22
CA PRO A 608 -35.85 -0.26 15.40
C PRO A 608 -36.69 -0.23 14.12
N GLU A 609 -37.83 0.44 14.17
CA GLU A 609 -38.77 0.51 13.04
C GLU A 609 -38.30 1.45 11.92
N TRP A 610 -37.36 2.33 12.21
CA TRP A 610 -36.95 3.40 11.29
C TRP A 610 -35.73 3.05 10.42
N ASN A 611 -35.08 1.92 10.72
CA ASN A 611 -33.89 1.44 10.03
C ASN A 611 -32.91 2.59 9.72
N LEU A 612 -32.55 3.33 10.75
CA LEU A 612 -31.61 4.44 10.67
C LEU A 612 -30.20 3.84 10.68
N GLU A 613 -29.40 4.18 9.68
CA GLU A 613 -28.02 3.70 9.57
C GLU A 613 -27.05 4.89 9.64
N ILE A 614 -26.03 4.71 10.44
CA ILE A 614 -24.88 5.61 10.42
C ILE A 614 -23.98 5.14 9.28
N GLY A 615 -23.67 6.05 8.37
CA GLY A 615 -22.79 5.75 7.25
C GLY A 615 -21.39 5.36 7.75
N LEU A 616 -20.90 4.18 7.35
CA LEU A 616 -19.51 3.81 7.55
C LEU A 616 -18.62 4.75 6.71
N TYR A 617 -17.84 5.59 7.38
CA TYR A 617 -16.91 6.47 6.70
C TYR A 617 -15.61 5.73 6.42
N VAL A 618 -15.16 5.85 5.18
CA VAL A 618 -13.76 5.60 4.86
C VAL A 618 -12.99 6.74 5.52
N LEU A 619 -12.26 6.42 6.57
CA LEU A 619 -11.36 7.38 7.22
C LEU A 619 -10.38 7.89 6.16
N ASN A 620 -10.29 9.21 6.02
CA ASN A 620 -9.28 9.80 5.16
C ASN A 620 -7.89 9.38 5.62
N GLU A 621 -6.96 9.22 4.69
CA GLU A 621 -5.58 8.89 5.07
C GLU A 621 -5.00 10.01 5.93
N ILE A 622 -4.37 9.61 7.04
CA ILE A 622 -3.57 10.53 7.84
C ILE A 622 -2.38 10.95 6.97
N LYS A 623 -2.37 12.20 6.54
CA LYS A 623 -1.24 12.77 5.79
C LYS A 623 -0.13 13.11 6.78
N MET A 624 0.94 12.31 6.75
CA MET A 624 2.10 12.59 7.59
C MET A 624 2.83 13.86 7.14
N PRO A 625 3.36 14.66 8.08
CA PRO A 625 4.27 15.73 7.71
C PRO A 625 5.50 15.14 7.01
N GLU A 626 5.96 15.82 5.96
CA GLU A 626 7.22 15.44 5.30
C GLU A 626 8.37 15.58 6.30
N ILE A 627 9.15 14.52 6.43
CA ILE A 627 10.34 14.53 7.28
C ILE A 627 11.46 15.16 6.47
N ASN A 628 11.57 16.48 6.55
CA ASN A 628 12.68 17.25 6.00
C ASN A 628 13.67 17.52 7.13
N LEU A 629 14.55 16.56 7.40
CA LEU A 629 15.62 16.72 8.36
C LEU A 629 16.86 17.29 7.66
N SER A 630 17.47 18.29 8.29
CA SER A 630 18.76 18.81 7.83
C SER A 630 19.86 17.74 7.97
N SER A 631 20.80 17.73 7.03
CA SER A 631 21.96 16.83 7.13
C SER A 631 22.72 17.11 8.43
N LEU A 632 23.21 16.05 9.06
CA LEU A 632 24.09 16.20 10.23
C LEU A 632 25.33 17.01 9.85
N GLU A 633 25.70 17.96 10.68
CA GLU A 633 26.84 18.85 10.45
C GLU A 633 27.83 18.72 11.60
N ALA A 634 29.09 18.79 11.28
CA ALA A 634 30.17 18.93 12.25
C ALA A 634 31.33 19.67 11.58
N GLU A 635 32.12 20.32 12.37
CA GLU A 635 33.30 21.04 11.91
C GLU A 635 34.57 20.23 12.14
N VAL A 636 35.57 20.42 11.27
CA VAL A 636 36.89 19.85 11.44
C VAL A 636 37.55 20.51 12.64
N GLU A 637 38.01 19.70 13.57
CA GLU A 637 38.64 20.21 14.82
C GLU A 637 40.02 20.78 14.56
N THR A 638 40.36 21.86 15.28
CA THR A 638 41.70 22.37 15.32
C THR A 638 42.34 21.97 16.64
N GLN A 639 43.38 21.17 16.56
CA GLN A 639 44.16 20.76 17.75
C GLN A 639 45.50 21.46 17.74
N TYR A 640 46.05 21.64 18.94
CA TYR A 640 47.32 22.30 19.15
C TYR A 640 48.35 21.28 19.65
N LYS A 641 49.52 21.29 19.05
CA LYS A 641 50.63 20.45 19.45
C LYS A 641 51.80 21.31 19.74
N THR A 642 52.41 21.09 20.89
CA THR A 642 53.66 21.76 21.26
C THR A 642 54.81 21.09 20.50
N GLU A 643 55.45 21.86 19.66
CA GLU A 643 56.70 21.45 18.98
C GLU A 643 57.86 22.23 19.55
N TYR A 644 58.96 21.53 19.76
CA TYR A 644 60.18 22.13 20.22
C TYR A 644 61.11 22.38 19.03
N ARG A 645 61.41 23.65 18.76
CA ARG A 645 62.41 24.02 17.76
C ARG A 645 63.68 24.52 18.42
N THR A 646 64.78 24.04 17.95
CA THR A 646 66.08 24.50 18.40
C THR A 646 66.41 25.81 17.76
N GLU A 647 66.44 26.89 18.50
CA GLU A 647 66.83 28.18 18.04
C GLU A 647 68.22 28.51 18.62
N TYR A 648 68.88 29.41 17.98
CA TYR A 648 70.23 29.83 18.38
C TYR A 648 70.21 31.29 18.79
N ARG A 649 70.57 31.60 20.03
CA ARG A 649 70.79 32.97 20.46
C ARG A 649 72.25 33.28 20.59
N ASN A 650 72.63 34.48 20.16
CA ASN A 650 73.99 34.97 20.34
C ASN A 650 74.19 35.35 21.83
N LYS A 651 75.10 34.71 22.46
CA LYS A 651 75.55 35.09 23.82
C LYS A 651 77.00 35.55 23.70
N THR A 652 77.33 36.46 24.54
CA THR A 652 78.71 36.95 24.75
C THR A 652 79.24 36.41 26.06
N ARG A 653 80.39 35.83 26.01
CA ARG A 653 81.15 35.47 27.20
C ARG A 653 82.44 36.31 27.31
N THR A 654 82.77 36.72 28.44
CA THR A 654 84.01 37.39 28.69
C THR A 654 85.13 36.35 28.85
N VAL A 655 86.06 36.37 27.94
CA VAL A 655 87.21 35.45 27.97
C VAL A 655 88.45 36.25 28.27
N ARG A 656 89.23 35.81 29.24
CA ARG A 656 90.54 36.38 29.54
C ARG A 656 91.59 35.47 28.88
N ARG A 657 92.24 35.93 27.82
CA ARG A 657 93.25 35.13 27.14
C ARG A 657 94.62 35.32 27.81
N TRP A 658 95.39 34.28 27.81
CA TRP A 658 96.68 34.25 28.51
C TRP A 658 97.71 35.25 27.91
N TYR A 659 97.70 35.61 26.61
CA TYR A 659 98.56 36.55 25.99
C TYR A 659 98.30 38.02 26.32
N SER A 660 97.12 38.35 26.91
CA SER A 660 96.81 39.69 27.46
C SER A 660 97.03 39.82 28.95
N LEU A 661 97.91 38.97 29.51
CA LEU A 661 98.26 38.93 30.97
C LEU A 661 96.98 38.97 31.85
N TRP A 662 95.81 38.50 31.34
CA TRP A 662 94.54 38.44 32.09
C TRP A 662 93.97 39.81 32.49
N LEU A 663 94.56 40.91 32.00
CA LEU A 663 94.16 42.26 32.44
C LEU A 663 93.05 42.89 31.56
N ILE A 664 92.87 42.40 30.35
CA ILE A 664 91.89 42.94 29.40
C ILE A 664 90.83 41.85 29.14
N PRO A 665 89.62 42.05 29.56
CA PRO A 665 88.55 41.14 29.18
C PRO A 665 88.10 41.39 27.75
N GLU A 666 88.18 40.35 26.89
CA GLU A 666 87.60 40.37 25.58
C GLU A 666 86.23 39.65 25.58
N SER A 667 85.30 40.20 24.82
CA SER A 667 83.99 39.57 24.67
C SER A 667 83.96 38.72 23.39
N GLU A 668 83.74 37.44 23.55
CA GLU A 668 83.55 36.51 22.46
C GLU A 668 82.08 36.14 22.36
N SER A 669 81.51 36.30 21.17
CA SER A 669 80.12 35.88 20.87
C SER A 669 80.08 34.42 20.43
N TYR A 670 79.21 33.65 21.01
CA TYR A 670 78.94 32.29 20.62
C TYR A 670 77.46 32.06 20.49
N LYS A 671 77.04 31.10 19.67
CA LYS A 671 75.65 30.70 19.51
C LYS A 671 75.32 29.61 20.53
N GLU A 672 74.38 29.87 21.37
CA GLU A 672 73.84 28.88 22.25
C GLU A 672 72.51 28.34 21.72
N ALA A 673 72.45 27.05 21.55
CA ALA A 673 71.20 26.39 21.19
C ALA A 673 70.27 26.35 22.40
N TYR A 674 69.05 26.78 22.19
CA TYR A 674 67.97 26.59 23.20
C TYR A 674 66.73 26.08 22.53
N SER A 675 65.92 25.36 23.26
CA SER A 675 64.68 24.83 22.78
C SER A 675 63.55 25.82 23.10
N GLN A 676 62.86 26.24 22.07
CA GLN A 676 61.69 27.10 22.23
C GLN A 676 60.46 26.33 21.88
N GLU A 677 59.46 26.44 22.74
CA GLU A 677 58.14 25.82 22.53
C GLU A 677 57.34 26.69 21.58
N TYR A 678 56.75 26.02 20.57
CA TYR A 678 55.80 26.63 19.66
C TYR A 678 54.54 25.79 19.65
N GLU A 679 53.42 26.43 19.83
CA GLU A 679 52.12 25.78 19.57
C GLU A 679 51.83 25.83 18.07
N VAL A 680 51.74 24.66 17.47
CA VAL A 680 51.36 24.52 16.09
C VAL A 680 49.94 23.97 16.03
N SER A 681 49.07 24.71 15.38
CA SER A 681 47.72 24.24 15.11
C SER A 681 47.71 23.33 13.90
N TYR A 682 47.02 22.23 13.98
CA TYR A 682 46.74 21.37 12.85
C TYR A 682 45.24 20.97 12.84
N ARG A 683 44.72 20.81 11.66
CA ARG A 683 43.34 20.36 11.48
C ARG A 683 43.30 18.84 11.63
N CYS A 684 42.29 18.35 12.30
CA CYS A 684 42.03 16.90 12.38
C CYS A 684 40.54 16.62 12.30
N LEU A 685 40.21 15.46 11.78
CA LEU A 685 38.84 15.00 11.79
C LEU A 685 38.37 14.73 13.21
N PRO A 686 37.12 15.11 13.58
CA PRO A 686 36.54 14.89 14.90
C PRO A 686 36.70 13.45 15.35
N ASN A 687 36.85 13.27 16.66
CA ASN A 687 36.87 11.91 17.22
C ASN A 687 35.45 11.30 17.29
N SER A 688 35.36 10.02 17.62
CA SER A 688 34.09 9.31 17.73
C SER A 688 33.13 9.91 18.77
N ASP A 689 33.68 10.46 19.88
CA ASP A 689 32.89 11.12 20.89
C ASP A 689 32.34 12.46 20.42
N SER A 690 33.16 13.28 19.76
CA SER A 690 32.72 14.56 19.20
C SER A 690 31.66 14.37 18.14
N VAL A 691 31.86 13.44 17.18
CA VAL A 691 30.86 13.10 16.17
C VAL A 691 29.56 12.64 16.81
N TYR A 692 29.65 11.72 17.77
CA TYR A 692 28.46 11.21 18.47
C TYR A 692 27.69 12.30 19.21
N GLN A 693 28.37 13.12 19.98
CA GLN A 693 27.69 14.16 20.80
C GLN A 693 27.04 15.23 19.90
N ASN A 694 27.77 15.73 18.92
CA ASN A 694 27.25 16.73 17.98
C ASN A 694 26.04 16.20 17.18
N SER A 695 26.18 15.01 16.61
CA SER A 695 25.09 14.37 15.86
C SER A 695 23.88 14.03 16.73
N LYS A 696 24.11 13.62 18.00
CA LYS A 696 23.04 13.34 18.95
C LYS A 696 22.27 14.61 19.32
N GLU A 697 22.99 15.72 19.55
CA GLU A 697 22.36 16.99 19.90
C GLU A 697 21.53 17.54 18.73
N GLN A 698 22.11 17.59 17.52
CA GLN A 698 21.40 17.99 16.31
C GLN A 698 20.18 17.14 16.03
N LEU A 699 20.34 15.80 16.06
CA LEU A 699 19.25 14.89 15.84
C LEU A 699 18.13 15.03 16.88
N SER A 700 18.48 15.29 18.14
CA SER A 700 17.48 15.53 19.19
C SER A 700 16.71 16.82 18.95
N GLN A 701 17.37 17.89 18.50
CA GLN A 701 16.72 19.16 18.13
C GLN A 701 15.80 18.99 16.92
N GLU A 702 16.26 18.30 15.88
CA GLU A 702 15.46 18.00 14.68
C GLU A 702 14.22 17.15 15.00
N LEU A 703 14.37 16.13 15.84
CA LEU A 703 13.25 15.31 16.29
C LEU A 703 12.23 16.12 17.11
N ASP A 704 12.71 17.06 17.93
CA ASP A 704 11.83 17.94 18.70
C ASP A 704 11.07 18.92 17.80
N LEU A 705 11.65 19.33 16.66
CA LEU A 705 10.95 20.13 15.64
C LEU A 705 9.83 19.36 14.94
N LEU A 706 9.95 18.04 14.79
CA LEU A 706 8.91 17.19 14.21
C LEU A 706 7.72 16.94 15.14
N VAL A 707 7.92 17.10 16.45
CA VAL A 707 6.88 16.81 17.46
C VAL A 707 5.63 17.67 17.24
N LYS A 708 5.80 18.96 17.06
CA LYS A 708 4.68 19.88 16.91
C LYS A 708 3.84 19.69 15.65
N PRO A 709 4.43 19.57 14.45
CA PRO A 709 3.69 19.19 13.24
C PRO A 709 2.94 17.88 13.37
N PHE A 710 3.56 16.86 13.99
CA PHE A 710 2.95 15.56 14.18
C PHE A 710 1.72 15.63 15.11
N TYR A 711 1.83 16.31 16.23
CA TYR A 711 0.70 16.49 17.14
C TYR A 711 -0.41 17.33 16.53
N ASN A 712 -0.08 18.39 15.78
CA ASN A 712 -1.08 19.15 15.05
C ASN A 712 -1.83 18.28 14.05
N MET A 713 -1.14 17.42 13.34
CA MET A 713 -1.74 16.49 12.39
C MET A 713 -2.70 15.52 13.07
N ILE A 714 -2.29 14.90 14.19
CA ILE A 714 -3.18 14.02 14.98
C ILE A 714 -4.40 14.80 15.49
N HIS A 715 -4.17 15.99 16.01
CA HIS A 715 -5.21 16.89 16.47
C HIS A 715 -6.22 17.22 15.35
N ASP A 716 -5.72 17.62 14.18
CA ASP A 716 -6.56 17.98 13.04
C ASP A 716 -7.35 16.77 12.53
N TYR A 717 -6.72 15.60 12.49
CA TYR A 717 -7.37 14.36 12.12
C TYR A 717 -8.49 13.96 13.10
N ILE A 718 -8.22 14.02 14.41
CA ILE A 718 -9.23 13.73 15.44
C ILE A 718 -10.39 14.75 15.37
N ASN A 719 -10.09 16.03 15.14
CA ASN A 719 -11.12 17.05 14.98
C ASN A 719 -11.98 16.79 13.73
N GLU A 720 -11.36 16.54 12.57
CA GLU A 720 -12.08 16.22 11.33
C GLU A 720 -12.98 15.00 11.51
N LEU A 721 -12.46 13.98 12.18
CA LEU A 721 -13.20 12.78 12.49
C LEU A 721 -14.41 13.09 13.39
N THR A 722 -14.20 13.84 14.46
CA THR A 722 -15.23 14.23 15.41
C THR A 722 -16.31 15.08 14.72
N GLU A 723 -15.91 16.06 13.92
CA GLU A 723 -16.85 16.88 13.13
C GLU A 723 -17.68 16.01 12.17
N THR A 724 -17.05 15.02 11.56
CA THR A 724 -17.70 14.13 10.61
C THR A 724 -18.76 13.27 11.32
N VAL A 725 -18.44 12.72 12.49
CA VAL A 725 -19.41 11.98 13.32
C VAL A 725 -20.57 12.87 13.74
N VAL A 726 -20.28 14.08 14.20
CA VAL A 726 -21.32 15.04 14.59
C VAL A 726 -22.23 15.43 13.42
N LYS A 727 -21.66 15.61 12.22
CA LYS A 727 -22.44 15.86 10.99
C LYS A 727 -23.37 14.70 10.68
N GLU A 728 -22.91 13.46 10.86
CA GLU A 728 -23.73 12.28 10.61
C GLU A 728 -24.83 12.09 11.66
N GLN A 729 -24.52 12.29 12.92
CA GLN A 729 -25.55 12.31 13.96
C GLN A 729 -26.65 13.33 13.65
N ASN A 730 -26.25 14.54 13.26
CA ASN A 730 -27.20 15.59 12.85
C ASN A 730 -27.97 15.17 11.59
N ARG A 731 -27.34 14.49 10.63
CA ARG A 731 -28.02 13.97 9.44
C ARG A 731 -29.08 12.95 9.81
N VAL A 732 -28.71 11.98 10.67
CA VAL A 732 -29.67 10.98 11.16
C VAL A 732 -30.85 11.63 11.87
N LEU A 733 -30.58 12.64 12.71
CA LEU A 733 -31.63 13.37 13.44
C LEU A 733 -32.52 14.17 12.49
N LEU A 734 -31.95 14.85 11.48
CA LEU A 734 -32.70 15.59 10.47
C LEU A 734 -33.58 14.65 9.62
N ASP A 735 -33.00 13.51 9.20
CA ASP A 735 -33.72 12.49 8.45
C ASP A 735 -34.89 11.94 9.26
N PHE A 736 -34.65 11.64 10.54
CA PHE A 736 -35.70 11.19 11.46
C PHE A 736 -36.79 12.24 11.67
N ASN A 737 -36.43 13.50 11.92
CA ASN A 737 -37.38 14.60 12.09
C ASN A 737 -38.20 14.87 10.81
N ALA A 738 -37.57 14.81 9.63
CA ALA A 738 -38.30 14.93 8.37
C ALA A 738 -39.34 13.82 8.18
N LYS A 739 -38.98 12.59 8.58
CA LYS A 739 -39.89 11.45 8.55
C LYS A 739 -41.03 11.59 9.54
N LEU A 740 -40.74 12.12 10.73
CA LEU A 740 -41.79 12.42 11.75
C LEU A 740 -42.79 13.45 11.26
N GLU A 741 -42.32 14.53 10.64
CA GLU A 741 -43.19 15.60 10.13
C GLU A 741 -44.06 15.09 8.97
N GLN A 742 -43.51 14.24 8.08
CA GLN A 742 -44.28 13.57 7.05
C GLN A 742 -45.37 12.65 7.63
N ALA A 743 -45.04 11.91 8.68
CA ALA A 743 -46.03 11.07 9.39
C ALA A 743 -47.18 11.90 10.00
N ARG A 744 -46.90 13.11 10.49
CA ARG A 744 -47.84 14.01 11.13
C ARG A 744 -48.85 14.66 10.20
N GLN A 745 -48.40 14.99 8.96
CA GLN A 745 -49.26 15.67 7.97
C GLN A 745 -50.31 14.75 7.30
N GLY A 746 -50.13 13.41 7.39
CA GLY A 746 -51.01 12.43 6.74
C GLY A 746 -52.39 12.20 7.37
N HIS A 747 -52.78 12.98 8.37
CA HIS A 747 -53.72 12.57 9.41
C HIS A 747 -55.22 12.76 9.22
N GLN A 748 -55.68 13.33 8.18
CA GLN A 748 -57.09 13.75 8.14
C GLN A 748 -58.12 12.85 7.40
N ASN A 749 -57.71 11.76 6.74
CA ASN A 749 -58.69 11.00 5.94
C ASN A 749 -58.69 9.47 6.10
N ASN A 750 -59.84 8.95 6.48
CA ASN A 750 -60.32 7.58 6.34
C ASN A 750 -59.36 6.40 6.57
N HIS A 751 -59.19 6.02 7.80
CA HIS A 751 -58.38 4.88 8.27
C HIS A 751 -58.63 3.54 7.58
N GLU A 752 -59.93 3.15 7.42
CA GLU A 752 -60.27 1.87 6.82
C GLU A 752 -59.85 1.77 5.33
N LYS A 753 -59.99 2.85 4.55
CA LYS A 753 -59.56 2.89 3.19
C LYS A 753 -58.02 2.89 3.08
N VAL A 754 -57.37 3.64 3.97
CA VAL A 754 -55.91 3.70 4.06
C VAL A 754 -55.32 2.34 4.34
N VAL A 755 -55.85 1.61 5.33
CA VAL A 755 -55.34 0.29 5.68
C VAL A 755 -55.58 -0.70 4.51
N ALA A 756 -56.73 -0.68 3.89
CA ALA A 756 -57.01 -1.56 2.75
C ALA A 756 -56.09 -1.29 1.55
N ASP A 757 -55.72 -0.04 1.30
CA ASP A 757 -54.89 0.34 0.18
C ASP A 757 -53.39 0.09 0.49
N TRP A 758 -52.93 0.31 1.71
CA TRP A 758 -51.51 0.32 2.05
C TRP A 758 -50.97 -0.97 2.68
N GLN A 759 -51.82 -1.79 3.36
CA GLN A 759 -51.35 -3.04 3.96
C GLN A 759 -50.79 -4.01 2.92
N PRO A 760 -51.42 -4.24 1.75
CA PRO A 760 -50.85 -5.10 0.72
C PRO A 760 -49.50 -4.58 0.17
N LEU A 761 -49.35 -3.26 0.09
CA LEU A 761 -48.10 -2.64 -0.41
C LEU A 761 -46.98 -2.76 0.63
N TYR A 762 -47.32 -2.63 1.93
CA TYR A 762 -46.37 -2.86 3.01
C TYR A 762 -45.84 -4.30 2.99
N ASP A 763 -46.78 -5.26 2.89
CA ASP A 763 -46.43 -6.70 2.86
C ASP A 763 -45.53 -7.03 1.66
N GLN A 764 -45.82 -6.45 0.49
CA GLN A 764 -45.01 -6.59 -0.70
C GLN A 764 -43.62 -5.95 -0.53
N ALA A 765 -43.54 -4.75 0.07
CA ALA A 765 -42.30 -4.07 0.32
C ALA A 765 -41.43 -4.81 1.35
N GLN A 766 -42.05 -5.43 2.34
CA GLN A 766 -41.36 -6.29 3.30
C GLN A 766 -40.80 -7.55 2.63
N GLN A 767 -41.61 -8.22 1.82
CA GLN A 767 -41.17 -9.36 1.03
C GLN A 767 -40.01 -8.98 0.11
N PHE A 768 -40.05 -7.81 -0.54
CA PHE A 768 -39.02 -7.28 -1.35
C PHE A 768 -37.72 -7.05 -0.55
N LYS A 769 -37.81 -6.51 0.66
CA LYS A 769 -36.64 -6.35 1.54
C LYS A 769 -36.02 -7.70 1.92
N ASP A 770 -36.85 -8.72 2.16
CA ASP A 770 -36.35 -10.08 2.42
C ASP A 770 -35.66 -10.69 1.21
N GLU A 771 -36.16 -10.43 0.01
CA GLU A 771 -35.52 -10.82 -1.25
C GLU A 771 -34.18 -10.10 -1.46
N LEU A 772 -34.10 -8.79 -1.15
CA LEU A 772 -32.85 -8.06 -1.16
C LEU A 772 -31.84 -8.67 -0.17
N SER A 773 -32.28 -9.01 1.03
CA SER A 773 -31.42 -9.66 2.03
C SER A 773 -30.90 -11.03 1.57
N GLN A 774 -31.72 -11.78 0.83
CA GLN A 774 -31.30 -13.05 0.21
C GLN A 774 -30.30 -12.83 -0.93
N LEU A 775 -30.46 -11.78 -1.73
CA LEU A 775 -29.51 -11.42 -2.79
C LEU A 775 -28.17 -11.01 -2.17
N THR A 776 -28.20 -10.28 -1.07
CA THR A 776 -26.99 -9.76 -0.40
C THR A 776 -26.24 -10.80 0.40
N ASP A 777 -26.90 -11.90 0.80
CA ASP A 777 -26.18 -13.06 1.37
C ASP A 777 -25.42 -13.82 0.27
N THR A 778 -24.24 -13.27 -0.07
CA THR A 778 -23.40 -13.81 -1.11
C THR A 778 -22.99 -15.26 -0.88
N ARG A 779 -23.11 -15.80 0.35
CA ARG A 779 -22.88 -17.22 0.67
C ARG A 779 -23.83 -18.16 -0.06
N ASN A 780 -25.00 -17.69 -0.46
CA ASN A 780 -25.96 -18.46 -1.26
C ASN A 780 -25.49 -18.70 -2.70
N TYR A 781 -24.49 -17.95 -3.16
CA TYR A 781 -23.99 -17.98 -4.54
C TYR A 781 -22.51 -18.39 -4.61
N LEU A 782 -21.77 -18.32 -3.52
CA LEU A 782 -20.36 -18.69 -3.41
C LEU A 782 -20.20 -20.10 -2.87
#